data_e9048772c0662da2cd35ad0db8c2e84f
#
_entry.id   e9048772c0662da2cd35ad0db8c2e84f
#
_cell.length_a   1.000
_cell.length_b   1.000
_cell.length_c   1.000
_cell.angle_alpha   90.00
_cell.angle_beta   90.00
_cell.angle_gamma   90.00
#
_symmetry.space_group_name_H-M   'P 1'
#
loop_
_entity.id
_entity.type
_entity.pdbx_description
1 polymer ?
#
loop_
_entity_poly.entity_id
_entity_poly.type
_entity_poly.pdbx_seq_one_letter_code
_entity_poly.pdbx_strand_id
1 'polypeptide(L)'
;MTKDLERDLGLASVMAISIGAMIGSGIFILPALAIEIAGPGVVIAYLLAGLLVVPAALSKSEMATAMPEAGGTYIYIERGMGPLLGTVAGVGTWFSLAFKGALALVGGVPYLVLLLDLPVKPVALTLAVVLIAVNVFGAKQTGQLQVAIVVVMLAALAWFVGGGATTVDPGQFDGSLDDGLGGLLAATGLVFVSYAGVTKVASVAEEIEDPGRNIPLGILGSLTFTTILYVLIVAVMIGVSPLEELADSATPMAVAAEEALASPGVIAVVLAAILALVSTANAGILSSSRYPFAMSRDDLAPPRFATVSDRFGTPITAITLTGGVMLALIAFVPILEIAKLASAFQILVFVLINVAVIAFRYADPEEYEPTFESPLYPAVQLFGVASGLVLLTQMGTVALVGAAVITAGSIAWYALYARPRIDRAGIAVNTVRRSTGRSAVDRTEDVLESGSDDVFVALTEGTGQARERQLIRIAADVARERGGGVTVVQFDEVPDQVSLDYASETQSPADLQFEEQTDQLSAEFDVPITYGEIVSHDTKHAIVNFAAHEGDDVLLMERQPGGLRHQLIGSPVEWILEHAPCDVVLVEDRDFDAVSEVTVLTDRSPFDPSKVRIADALAGEFDATVRLVYAVESSASADLKRTVEEYQAELSELCSASVTTELVETDGSVSALIDIARDAEFLVVGRSGGRLRPVFGNDLADRLIDATDSPALGVHAHESRRPGLVGRIVERFVF
;
A
#
# COMPACT_ATOMS: atom_id res chain seq x y z
N MET A 1 13.87 12.52 30.04
CA MET A 1 14.46 13.65 29.31
C MET A 1 15.37 13.07 28.25
N THR A 2 14.89 12.92 27.04
CA THR A 2 15.70 12.63 25.86
C THR A 2 16.62 13.84 25.65
N LYS A 3 17.94 13.65 25.72
CA LYS A 3 18.91 14.65 25.32
C LYS A 3 18.69 14.85 23.82
N ASP A 4 18.27 16.04 23.41
CA ASP A 4 18.31 16.44 22.02
C ASP A 4 19.76 16.29 21.55
N LEU A 5 19.97 15.58 20.43
CA LEU A 5 21.28 15.44 19.82
C LEU A 5 21.71 16.83 19.31
N GLU A 6 22.96 17.24 19.60
CA GLU A 6 23.50 18.47 19.05
C GLU A 6 23.59 18.35 17.52
N ARG A 7 23.09 19.34 16.80
CA ARG A 7 23.14 19.43 15.34
C ARG A 7 24.49 19.98 14.91
N ASP A 8 25.46 19.07 14.70
CA ASP A 8 26.85 19.42 14.41
C ASP A 8 27.32 19.09 12.97
N LEU A 9 26.44 18.47 12.14
CA LEU A 9 26.80 18.02 10.79
C LEU A 9 26.47 19.09 9.73
N GLY A 10 27.47 19.89 9.35
CA GLY A 10 27.36 20.83 8.22
C GLY A 10 27.37 20.11 6.85
N LEU A 11 27.07 20.84 5.77
CA LEU A 11 26.95 20.30 4.39
C LEU A 11 28.15 19.45 3.94
N ALA A 12 29.38 19.87 4.23
CA ALA A 12 30.58 19.14 3.85
C ALA A 12 30.64 17.74 4.50
N SER A 13 30.27 17.65 5.77
CA SER A 13 30.20 16.36 6.49
C SER A 13 29.08 15.46 5.93
N VAL A 14 27.92 16.02 5.63
CA VAL A 14 26.79 15.32 5.01
C VAL A 14 27.19 14.75 3.64
N MET A 15 27.83 15.55 2.79
CA MET A 15 28.34 15.09 1.49
C MET A 15 29.40 14.01 1.64
N ALA A 16 30.34 14.16 2.58
CA ALA A 16 31.38 13.16 2.81
C ALA A 16 30.81 11.82 3.29
N ILE A 17 29.81 11.84 4.18
CA ILE A 17 29.10 10.63 4.63
C ILE A 17 28.41 9.94 3.46
N SER A 18 27.70 10.69 2.61
CA SER A 18 26.98 10.17 1.45
C SER A 18 27.93 9.61 0.39
N ILE A 19 28.96 10.38 0.00
CA ILE A 19 29.97 9.97 -0.98
C ILE A 19 30.72 8.71 -0.48
N GLY A 20 31.18 8.73 0.78
CA GLY A 20 31.88 7.59 1.36
C GLY A 20 31.01 6.34 1.50
N ALA A 21 29.68 6.50 1.60
CA ALA A 21 28.74 5.38 1.60
C ALA A 21 28.44 4.84 0.18
N MET A 22 28.56 5.67 -0.84
CA MET A 22 28.42 5.25 -2.24
C MET A 22 29.70 4.58 -2.74
N ILE A 23 30.86 5.20 -2.57
CA ILE A 23 32.14 4.69 -3.05
C ILE A 23 32.60 3.50 -2.21
N GLY A 24 32.59 2.33 -2.82
CA GLY A 24 32.93 1.03 -2.21
C GLY A 24 32.89 -0.07 -3.25
N SER A 25 32.20 -1.17 -2.98
CA SER A 25 32.01 -2.27 -3.91
C SER A 25 31.50 -1.85 -5.29
N GLY A 26 30.73 -0.75 -5.33
CA GLY A 26 30.13 -0.23 -6.55
C GLY A 26 31.11 0.16 -7.65
N ILE A 27 32.31 0.66 -7.31
CA ILE A 27 33.28 1.09 -8.33
C ILE A 27 34.51 0.17 -8.40
N PHE A 28 34.85 -0.53 -7.31
CA PHE A 28 36.01 -1.41 -7.29
C PHE A 28 35.73 -2.83 -7.80
N ILE A 29 34.43 -3.26 -7.77
CA ILE A 29 34.07 -4.65 -8.05
C ILE A 29 33.08 -4.77 -9.21
N LEU A 30 31.97 -3.98 -9.16
CA LEU A 30 30.90 -4.13 -10.12
C LEU A 30 31.24 -3.81 -11.57
N PRO A 31 32.25 -2.98 -11.91
CA PRO A 31 32.60 -2.76 -13.31
C PRO A 31 32.92 -4.06 -14.04
N ALA A 32 33.75 -4.99 -13.48
CA ALA A 32 34.04 -6.26 -14.11
C ALA A 32 32.76 -7.07 -14.42
N LEU A 33 31.89 -7.24 -13.42
CA LEU A 33 30.62 -7.97 -13.57
C LEU A 33 29.67 -7.31 -14.56
N ALA A 34 29.70 -5.99 -14.66
CA ALA A 34 28.86 -5.24 -15.59
C ALA A 34 29.39 -5.24 -17.03
N ILE A 35 30.75 -5.31 -17.20
CA ILE A 35 31.41 -5.47 -18.49
C ILE A 35 31.04 -6.82 -19.11
N GLU A 36 30.96 -7.90 -18.33
CA GLU A 36 30.49 -9.21 -18.80
C GLU A 36 29.07 -9.17 -19.38
N ILE A 37 28.25 -8.22 -18.95
CA ILE A 37 26.82 -8.12 -19.34
C ILE A 37 26.60 -7.14 -20.49
N ALA A 38 27.30 -6.01 -20.53
CA ALA A 38 27.05 -4.91 -21.46
C ALA A 38 28.32 -4.40 -22.17
N GLY A 39 29.43 -5.12 -22.09
CA GLY A 39 30.65 -4.69 -22.74
C GLY A 39 31.03 -3.24 -22.41
N PRO A 40 31.45 -2.44 -23.43
CA PRO A 40 31.81 -1.02 -23.24
C PRO A 40 30.59 -0.16 -22.85
N GLY A 41 29.35 -0.65 -23.07
CA GLY A 41 28.10 0.00 -22.68
C GLY A 41 27.95 0.25 -21.17
N VAL A 42 28.83 -0.37 -20.36
CA VAL A 42 28.83 -0.18 -18.89
C VAL A 42 29.04 1.28 -18.48
N VAL A 43 29.71 2.12 -19.25
CA VAL A 43 29.83 3.57 -18.99
C VAL A 43 28.43 4.23 -18.99
N ILE A 44 27.62 3.87 -20.00
CA ILE A 44 26.23 4.35 -20.11
C ILE A 44 25.39 3.76 -18.99
N ALA A 45 25.61 2.49 -18.60
CA ALA A 45 24.89 1.85 -17.50
C ALA A 45 25.09 2.58 -16.16
N TYR A 46 26.31 3.02 -15.84
CA TYR A 46 26.58 3.83 -14.65
C TYR A 46 25.90 5.19 -14.70
N LEU A 47 25.93 5.87 -15.85
CA LEU A 47 25.21 7.13 -16.03
C LEU A 47 23.71 6.95 -15.84
N LEU A 48 23.12 5.96 -16.50
CA LEU A 48 21.68 5.66 -16.39
C LEU A 48 21.31 5.29 -14.95
N ALA A 49 22.08 4.46 -14.28
CA ALA A 49 21.83 4.09 -12.89
C ALA A 49 21.79 5.33 -11.98
N GLY A 50 22.76 6.26 -12.12
CA GLY A 50 22.78 7.52 -11.39
C GLY A 50 21.55 8.39 -11.66
N LEU A 51 21.14 8.50 -12.93
CA LEU A 51 19.93 9.27 -13.32
C LEU A 51 18.63 8.62 -12.81
N LEU A 52 18.54 7.30 -12.84
CA LEU A 52 17.37 6.56 -12.38
C LEU A 52 17.23 6.53 -10.85
N VAL A 53 18.28 6.89 -10.10
CA VAL A 53 18.25 7.10 -8.65
C VAL A 53 17.65 8.47 -8.28
N VAL A 54 17.71 9.48 -9.18
CA VAL A 54 17.27 10.86 -8.91
C VAL A 54 15.84 10.94 -8.36
N PRO A 55 14.82 10.24 -8.91
CA PRO A 55 13.47 10.28 -8.35
C PRO A 55 13.41 9.87 -6.87
N ALA A 56 14.09 8.78 -6.51
CA ALA A 56 14.14 8.33 -5.12
C ALA A 56 14.94 9.27 -4.22
N ALA A 57 15.98 9.91 -4.75
CA ALA A 57 16.76 10.92 -4.04
C ALA A 57 15.96 12.19 -3.73
N LEU A 58 15.15 12.65 -4.70
CA LEU A 58 14.21 13.77 -4.54
C LEU A 58 13.13 13.44 -3.51
N SER A 59 12.47 12.30 -3.68
CA SER A 59 11.44 11.82 -2.77
C SER A 59 11.96 11.67 -1.34
N LYS A 60 13.17 11.15 -1.20
CA LYS A 60 13.80 11.02 0.12
C LYS A 60 14.20 12.37 0.73
N SER A 61 14.68 13.30 -0.08
CA SER A 61 15.01 14.67 0.38
C SER A 61 13.77 15.34 0.95
N GLU A 62 12.65 15.22 0.28
CA GLU A 62 11.37 15.77 0.73
C GLU A 62 10.94 15.16 2.07
N MET A 63 10.88 13.83 2.16
CA MET A 63 10.46 13.17 3.41
C MET A 63 11.43 13.41 4.56
N ALA A 64 12.72 13.48 4.30
CA ALA A 64 13.73 13.73 5.34
C ALA A 64 13.70 15.20 5.84
N THR A 65 13.21 16.15 5.04
CA THR A 65 13.00 17.52 5.51
C THR A 65 11.69 17.71 6.27
N ALA A 66 10.65 16.93 5.94
CA ALA A 66 9.39 16.91 6.69
C ALA A 66 9.54 16.19 8.04
N MET A 67 10.29 15.09 8.06
CA MET A 67 10.46 14.22 9.22
C MET A 67 11.94 13.94 9.48
N PRO A 68 12.70 14.90 10.05
CA PRO A 68 14.14 14.76 10.30
C PRO A 68 14.42 13.88 11.53
N GLU A 69 13.97 12.61 11.48
CA GLU A 69 14.11 11.64 12.57
C GLU A 69 15.08 10.51 12.23
N ALA A 70 15.67 9.91 13.27
CA ALA A 70 16.49 8.71 13.10
C ALA A 70 15.62 7.49 12.78
N GLY A 71 15.93 6.78 11.71
CA GLY A 71 15.23 5.56 11.32
C GLY A 71 15.24 5.31 9.83
N GLY A 72 15.56 6.32 9.08
CA GLY A 72 15.80 6.23 7.63
C GLY A 72 14.56 5.85 6.85
N THR A 73 14.79 5.23 5.69
CA THR A 73 13.78 4.91 4.66
C THR A 73 12.59 4.10 5.16
N TYR A 74 12.79 3.23 6.13
CA TYR A 74 11.77 2.36 6.69
C TYR A 74 10.63 3.16 7.35
N ILE A 75 10.95 4.14 8.20
CA ILE A 75 9.98 4.95 8.94
C ILE A 75 9.08 5.74 7.99
N TYR A 76 9.64 6.32 6.92
CA TYR A 76 8.86 7.06 5.95
C TYR A 76 7.82 6.18 5.23
N ILE A 77 8.21 4.95 4.87
CA ILE A 77 7.33 4.00 4.21
C ILE A 77 6.27 3.48 5.19
N GLU A 78 6.66 3.21 6.42
CA GLU A 78 5.75 2.72 7.47
C GLU A 78 4.68 3.75 7.83
N ARG A 79 5.08 5.00 8.07
CA ARG A 79 4.14 6.08 8.40
C ARG A 79 3.21 6.39 7.22
N GLY A 80 3.74 6.46 6.00
CA GLY A 80 2.94 6.76 4.82
C GLY A 80 1.97 5.66 4.43
N MET A 81 2.47 4.42 4.34
CA MET A 81 1.74 3.29 3.75
C MET A 81 1.34 2.19 4.75
N GLY A 82 1.73 2.33 6.00
CA GLY A 82 1.37 1.41 7.08
C GLY A 82 2.37 0.27 7.36
N PRO A 83 2.12 -0.48 8.45
CA PRO A 83 3.08 -1.45 9.00
C PRO A 83 3.41 -2.62 8.08
N LEU A 84 2.50 -3.03 7.19
CA LEU A 84 2.77 -4.09 6.22
C LEU A 84 3.90 -3.69 5.26
N LEU A 85 3.74 -2.54 4.57
CA LEU A 85 4.74 -2.05 3.62
C LEU A 85 6.00 -1.57 4.35
N GLY A 86 5.85 -1.04 5.57
CA GLY A 86 6.96 -0.78 6.49
C GLY A 86 7.77 -2.03 6.79
N THR A 87 7.12 -3.17 7.07
CA THR A 87 7.82 -4.46 7.29
C THR A 87 8.59 -4.90 6.04
N VAL A 88 7.97 -4.83 4.86
CA VAL A 88 8.62 -5.18 3.59
C VAL A 88 9.82 -4.27 3.32
N ALA A 89 9.68 -2.95 3.52
CA ALA A 89 10.74 -1.98 3.33
C ALA A 89 11.89 -2.15 4.35
N GLY A 90 11.54 -2.40 5.62
CA GLY A 90 12.51 -2.63 6.71
C GLY A 90 13.35 -3.87 6.45
N VAL A 91 12.73 -5.00 6.15
CA VAL A 91 13.41 -6.25 5.81
C VAL A 91 14.19 -6.09 4.50
N GLY A 92 13.60 -5.49 3.46
CA GLY A 92 14.26 -5.25 2.18
C GLY A 92 15.52 -4.39 2.32
N THR A 93 15.45 -3.30 3.11
CA THR A 93 16.62 -2.44 3.35
C THR A 93 17.67 -3.14 4.19
N TRP A 94 17.24 -3.90 5.21
CA TRP A 94 18.17 -4.72 6.01
C TRP A 94 18.96 -5.68 5.16
N PHE A 95 18.29 -6.46 4.30
CA PHE A 95 18.96 -7.39 3.39
C PHE A 95 19.84 -6.66 2.37
N SER A 96 19.34 -5.58 1.72
CA SER A 96 20.14 -4.82 0.74
C SER A 96 21.46 -4.35 1.31
N LEU A 97 21.44 -3.79 2.53
CA LEU A 97 22.66 -3.33 3.21
C LEU A 97 23.56 -4.48 3.67
N ALA A 98 23.00 -5.60 4.14
CA ALA A 98 23.75 -6.79 4.50
C ALA A 98 24.43 -7.42 3.25
N PHE A 99 23.70 -7.52 2.15
CA PHE A 99 24.26 -7.98 0.86
C PHE A 99 25.38 -7.04 0.39
N LYS A 100 25.19 -5.72 0.47
CA LYS A 100 26.23 -4.74 0.10
C LYS A 100 27.48 -4.87 0.96
N GLY A 101 27.32 -5.10 2.26
CA GLY A 101 28.43 -5.35 3.18
C GLY A 101 29.16 -6.66 2.88
N ALA A 102 28.43 -7.74 2.58
CA ALA A 102 28.99 -9.02 2.17
C ALA A 102 29.75 -8.90 0.82
N LEU A 103 29.16 -8.20 -0.16
CA LEU A 103 29.78 -7.90 -1.45
C LEU A 103 31.10 -7.15 -1.28
N ALA A 104 31.14 -6.17 -0.37
CA ALA A 104 32.38 -5.42 -0.11
C ALA A 104 33.49 -6.30 0.46
N LEU A 105 33.19 -7.29 1.29
CA LEU A 105 34.18 -8.22 1.82
C LEU A 105 34.64 -9.24 0.76
N VAL A 106 33.70 -9.88 0.06
CA VAL A 106 34.04 -10.89 -0.96
C VAL A 106 34.87 -10.29 -2.10
N GLY A 107 34.50 -9.08 -2.55
CA GLY A 107 35.22 -8.42 -3.64
C GLY A 107 36.37 -7.52 -3.18
N GLY A 108 36.47 -7.21 -1.88
CA GLY A 108 37.57 -6.43 -1.32
C GLY A 108 38.82 -7.24 -1.00
N VAL A 109 38.62 -8.47 -0.56
CA VAL A 109 39.74 -9.37 -0.22
C VAL A 109 40.70 -9.65 -1.37
N PRO A 110 40.26 -9.80 -2.64
CA PRO A 110 41.16 -9.88 -3.78
C PRO A 110 42.21 -8.74 -3.86
N TYR A 111 41.80 -7.49 -3.55
CA TYR A 111 42.75 -6.37 -3.48
C TYR A 111 43.78 -6.51 -2.36
N LEU A 112 43.38 -7.08 -1.22
CA LEU A 112 44.29 -7.38 -0.12
C LEU A 112 45.25 -8.51 -0.47
N VAL A 113 44.77 -9.51 -1.21
CA VAL A 113 45.58 -10.67 -1.66
C VAL A 113 46.65 -10.27 -2.67
N LEU A 114 46.47 -9.20 -3.45
CA LEU A 114 47.54 -8.65 -4.30
C LEU A 114 48.78 -8.25 -3.49
N LEU A 115 48.61 -7.92 -2.20
CA LEU A 115 49.71 -7.57 -1.30
C LEU A 115 50.21 -8.76 -0.46
N LEU A 116 49.35 -9.75 -0.20
CA LEU A 116 49.57 -10.83 0.76
C LEU A 116 49.00 -12.13 0.20
N ASP A 117 49.80 -13.05 -0.26
CA ASP A 117 49.37 -14.32 -0.86
C ASP A 117 48.57 -15.19 0.15
N LEU A 118 47.27 -14.89 0.29
CA LEU A 118 46.34 -15.50 1.24
C LEU A 118 45.08 -16.05 0.55
N PRO A 119 44.43 -17.08 1.07
CA PRO A 119 43.21 -17.61 0.48
C PRO A 119 42.04 -16.64 0.67
N VAL A 120 41.38 -16.21 -0.42
CA VAL A 120 40.34 -15.18 -0.46
C VAL A 120 39.17 -15.45 0.51
N LYS A 121 38.55 -16.63 0.41
CA LYS A 121 37.33 -16.95 1.16
C LYS A 121 37.52 -17.02 2.67
N PRO A 122 38.56 -17.72 3.21
CA PRO A 122 38.86 -17.67 4.66
C PRO A 122 39.17 -16.27 5.18
N VAL A 123 39.91 -15.45 4.40
CA VAL A 123 40.22 -14.06 4.79
C VAL A 123 38.96 -13.21 4.85
N ALA A 124 38.06 -13.34 3.87
CA ALA A 124 36.76 -12.62 3.87
C ALA A 124 35.92 -12.99 5.10
N LEU A 125 35.81 -14.26 5.43
CA LEU A 125 35.08 -14.73 6.62
C LEU A 125 35.71 -14.23 7.93
N THR A 126 37.06 -14.26 8.02
CA THR A 126 37.78 -13.77 9.20
C THR A 126 37.61 -12.28 9.38
N LEU A 127 37.69 -11.48 8.31
CA LEU A 127 37.43 -10.03 8.36
C LEU A 127 35.98 -9.74 8.73
N ALA A 128 35.03 -10.54 8.23
CA ALA A 128 33.65 -10.40 8.63
C ALA A 128 33.47 -10.62 10.15
N VAL A 129 34.04 -11.68 10.71
CA VAL A 129 33.98 -11.95 12.16
C VAL A 129 34.66 -10.84 12.95
N VAL A 130 35.80 -10.33 12.52
CA VAL A 130 36.47 -9.20 13.17
C VAL A 130 35.60 -7.95 13.18
N LEU A 131 35.00 -7.59 12.02
CA LEU A 131 34.13 -6.42 11.93
C LEU A 131 32.84 -6.58 12.76
N ILE A 132 32.28 -7.80 12.82
CA ILE A 132 31.14 -8.09 13.70
C ILE A 132 31.55 -7.85 15.15
N ALA A 133 32.68 -8.38 15.58
CA ALA A 133 33.21 -8.18 16.93
C ALA A 133 33.44 -6.69 17.23
N VAL A 134 34.05 -5.94 16.33
CA VAL A 134 34.25 -4.47 16.45
C VAL A 134 32.90 -3.75 16.68
N ASN A 135 31.87 -4.11 15.93
CA ASN A 135 30.55 -3.50 16.10
C ASN A 135 29.85 -3.95 17.41
N VAL A 136 30.03 -5.17 17.84
CA VAL A 136 29.53 -5.66 19.15
C VAL A 136 30.19 -4.91 20.30
N PHE A 137 31.52 -4.70 20.27
CA PHE A 137 32.25 -3.97 21.31
C PHE A 137 32.01 -2.46 21.29
N GLY A 138 31.32 -1.93 20.28
CA GLY A 138 30.90 -0.53 20.24
C GLY A 138 32.02 0.46 19.93
N ALA A 139 32.99 0.06 19.09
CA ALA A 139 34.04 0.97 18.64
C ALA A 139 33.42 2.15 17.84
N LYS A 140 33.40 3.35 18.45
CA LYS A 140 32.91 4.55 17.81
C LYS A 140 33.85 4.96 16.67
N GLN A 141 33.39 4.85 15.42
CA GLN A 141 34.05 5.58 14.35
C GLN A 141 33.74 7.06 14.51
N THR A 142 34.77 7.87 14.71
CA THR A 142 34.61 9.32 14.72
C THR A 142 34.32 9.78 13.28
N GLY A 143 33.37 10.70 13.09
CA GLY A 143 33.04 11.27 11.77
C GLY A 143 34.31 11.84 11.06
N GLN A 144 35.27 12.35 11.82
CA GLN A 144 36.54 12.83 11.31
C GLN A 144 37.39 11.74 10.62
N LEU A 145 37.41 10.51 11.19
CA LEU A 145 38.14 9.40 10.55
C LEU A 145 37.47 9.01 9.22
N GLN A 146 36.15 9.00 9.17
CA GLN A 146 35.41 8.74 7.92
C GLN A 146 35.71 9.79 6.86
N VAL A 147 35.76 11.07 7.22
CA VAL A 147 36.12 12.16 6.30
C VAL A 147 37.54 11.98 5.80
N ALA A 148 38.50 11.65 6.67
CA ALA A 148 39.88 11.42 6.27
C ALA A 148 40.00 10.25 5.28
N ILE A 149 39.33 9.13 5.52
CA ILE A 149 39.30 7.98 4.59
C ILE A 149 38.74 8.41 3.23
N VAL A 150 37.62 9.14 3.20
CA VAL A 150 37.00 9.62 1.95
C VAL A 150 37.93 10.55 1.18
N VAL A 151 38.63 11.47 1.86
CA VAL A 151 39.55 12.41 1.21
C VAL A 151 40.74 11.65 0.58
N VAL A 152 41.36 10.71 1.29
CA VAL A 152 42.46 9.89 0.76
C VAL A 152 42.01 9.05 -0.45
N MET A 153 40.83 8.45 -0.34
CA MET A 153 40.23 7.67 -1.41
C MET A 153 39.94 8.53 -2.65
N LEU A 154 39.30 9.69 -2.47
CA LEU A 154 39.01 10.63 -3.58
C LEU A 154 40.30 11.14 -4.25
N ALA A 155 41.35 11.40 -3.48
CA ALA A 155 42.64 11.82 -4.03
C ALA A 155 43.26 10.71 -4.93
N ALA A 156 43.22 9.45 -4.51
CA ALA A 156 43.68 8.32 -5.32
C ALA A 156 42.84 8.13 -6.59
N LEU A 157 41.52 8.25 -6.49
CA LEU A 157 40.61 8.14 -7.64
C LEU A 157 40.76 9.31 -8.62
N ALA A 158 40.93 10.54 -8.11
CA ALA A 158 41.23 11.70 -8.95
C ALA A 158 42.56 11.58 -9.68
N TRP A 159 43.59 11.02 -9.02
CA TRP A 159 44.88 10.71 -9.66
C TRP A 159 44.70 9.65 -10.73
N PHE A 160 43.94 8.57 -10.48
CA PHE A 160 43.64 7.56 -11.45
C PHE A 160 42.96 8.13 -12.70
N VAL A 161 41.90 8.94 -12.51
CA VAL A 161 41.15 9.59 -13.60
C VAL A 161 42.07 10.57 -14.36
N GLY A 162 42.76 11.45 -13.66
CA GLY A 162 43.60 12.49 -14.28
C GLY A 162 44.78 11.92 -15.05
N GLY A 163 45.45 10.89 -14.53
CA GLY A 163 46.56 10.23 -15.18
C GLY A 163 46.14 9.31 -16.33
N GLY A 164 45.07 8.52 -16.07
CA GLY A 164 44.57 7.57 -17.08
C GLY A 164 43.86 8.28 -18.24
N ALA A 165 43.25 9.44 -18.05
CA ALA A 165 42.62 10.18 -19.13
C ALA A 165 43.53 10.52 -20.33
N THR A 166 44.83 10.56 -20.10
CA THR A 166 45.84 10.83 -21.16
C THR A 166 46.19 9.61 -22.01
N THR A 167 45.82 8.42 -21.56
CA THR A 167 46.14 7.12 -22.20
C THR A 167 44.90 6.40 -22.73
N VAL A 168 43.75 7.01 -22.69
CA VAL A 168 42.48 6.46 -23.19
C VAL A 168 42.53 6.25 -24.70
N ASP A 169 42.24 5.03 -25.14
CA ASP A 169 42.03 4.70 -26.55
C ASP A 169 40.52 4.77 -26.88
N PRO A 170 40.05 5.73 -27.72
CA PRO A 170 38.66 5.81 -28.13
C PRO A 170 38.11 4.57 -28.83
N GLY A 171 38.99 3.75 -29.47
CA GLY A 171 38.59 2.51 -30.15
C GLY A 171 38.01 1.45 -29.20
N GLN A 172 38.35 1.51 -27.92
CA GLN A 172 37.82 0.58 -26.91
C GLN A 172 36.30 0.76 -26.62
N PHE A 173 35.72 1.86 -27.07
CA PHE A 173 34.27 2.13 -26.91
C PHE A 173 33.41 1.65 -28.09
N ASP A 174 34.07 1.11 -29.16
CA ASP A 174 33.33 0.56 -30.29
C ASP A 174 32.46 -0.63 -29.82
N GLY A 175 31.23 -0.71 -30.30
CA GLY A 175 30.32 -1.77 -29.90
C GLY A 175 29.60 -1.55 -28.57
N SER A 176 29.57 -0.32 -28.02
CA SER A 176 28.94 -0.01 -26.72
C SER A 176 27.44 -0.37 -26.61
N LEU A 177 26.77 -0.70 -27.70
CA LEU A 177 25.38 -1.11 -27.76
C LEU A 177 25.17 -2.48 -28.43
N ASP A 178 26.23 -3.23 -28.68
CA ASP A 178 26.14 -4.52 -29.39
C ASP A 178 25.35 -5.57 -28.60
N ASP A 179 25.40 -5.52 -27.25
CA ASP A 179 24.58 -6.36 -26.36
C ASP A 179 23.11 -5.91 -26.26
N GLY A 180 22.74 -4.86 -26.97
CA GLY A 180 21.41 -4.32 -27.06
C GLY A 180 20.91 -3.66 -25.78
N LEU A 181 19.65 -3.19 -25.83
CA LEU A 181 19.02 -2.53 -24.67
C LEU A 181 18.85 -3.46 -23.46
N GLY A 182 18.68 -4.75 -23.68
CA GLY A 182 18.55 -5.74 -22.60
C GLY A 182 19.83 -5.86 -21.76
N GLY A 183 20.99 -5.99 -22.39
CA GLY A 183 22.29 -6.01 -21.72
C GLY A 183 22.55 -4.70 -20.96
N LEU A 184 22.30 -3.57 -21.61
CA LEU A 184 22.46 -2.25 -20.99
C LEU A 184 21.58 -2.08 -19.74
N LEU A 185 20.29 -2.44 -19.80
CA LEU A 185 19.38 -2.34 -18.67
C LEU A 185 19.74 -3.33 -17.54
N ALA A 186 20.17 -4.53 -17.89
CA ALA A 186 20.65 -5.52 -16.92
C ALA A 186 21.92 -5.03 -16.17
N ALA A 187 22.88 -4.46 -16.90
CA ALA A 187 24.06 -3.85 -16.29
C ALA A 187 23.70 -2.62 -15.45
N THR A 188 22.77 -1.76 -15.93
CA THR A 188 22.24 -0.61 -15.19
C THR A 188 21.63 -1.07 -13.86
N GLY A 189 20.79 -2.09 -13.89
CA GLY A 189 20.21 -2.68 -12.69
C GLY A 189 21.26 -3.27 -11.75
N LEU A 190 22.27 -4.00 -12.28
CA LEU A 190 23.35 -4.57 -11.46
C LEU A 190 24.13 -3.49 -10.71
N VAL A 191 24.52 -2.40 -11.39
CA VAL A 191 25.31 -1.32 -10.78
C VAL A 191 24.49 -0.35 -9.93
N PHE A 192 23.17 -0.49 -9.91
CA PHE A 192 22.25 0.39 -9.18
C PHE A 192 22.56 0.47 -7.68
N VAL A 193 22.98 -0.66 -7.07
CA VAL A 193 23.38 -0.70 -5.65
C VAL A 193 24.57 0.20 -5.33
N SER A 194 25.36 0.60 -6.34
CA SER A 194 26.49 1.54 -6.17
C SER A 194 26.02 2.87 -5.59
N TYR A 195 24.81 3.29 -5.91
CA TYR A 195 24.20 4.54 -5.49
C TYR A 195 23.38 4.43 -4.19
N ALA A 196 23.27 3.24 -3.60
CA ALA A 196 22.51 3.02 -2.36
C ALA A 196 22.98 3.88 -1.19
N GLY A 197 24.23 4.36 -1.21
CA GLY A 197 24.79 5.23 -0.19
C GLY A 197 24.08 6.58 -0.01
N VAL A 198 23.38 7.07 -1.05
CA VAL A 198 22.57 8.30 -1.01
C VAL A 198 21.51 8.28 0.10
N THR A 199 21.07 7.08 0.48
CA THR A 199 20.08 6.91 1.53
C THR A 199 20.62 7.14 2.94
N LYS A 200 21.93 7.16 3.15
CA LYS A 200 22.54 7.32 4.48
C LYS A 200 22.33 8.70 5.10
N VAL A 201 22.22 9.74 4.30
CA VAL A 201 22.00 11.12 4.82
C VAL A 201 20.75 11.16 5.70
N ALA A 202 19.66 10.52 5.28
CA ALA A 202 18.42 10.51 6.06
C ALA A 202 18.51 9.70 7.38
N SER A 203 19.49 8.82 7.55
CA SER A 203 19.67 8.09 8.81
C SER A 203 20.39 8.90 9.89
N VAL A 204 20.92 10.05 9.53
CA VAL A 204 21.59 11.02 10.42
C VAL A 204 20.93 12.39 10.35
N ALA A 205 19.69 12.48 9.83
CA ALA A 205 18.98 13.73 9.58
C ALA A 205 18.81 14.60 10.84
N GLU A 206 18.66 13.98 12.01
CA GLU A 206 18.52 14.67 13.30
C GLU A 206 19.82 15.38 13.77
N GLU A 207 20.98 14.96 13.26
CA GLU A 207 22.29 15.55 13.59
C GLU A 207 22.73 16.65 12.59
N ILE A 208 21.93 16.90 11.53
CA ILE A 208 22.29 17.83 10.45
C ILE A 208 21.89 19.25 10.80
N GLU A 209 22.86 20.18 10.67
CA GLU A 209 22.62 21.63 10.73
C GLU A 209 21.78 22.06 9.54
N ASP A 210 20.80 22.96 9.76
CA ASP A 210 19.90 23.47 8.73
C ASP A 210 19.36 22.35 7.79
N PRO A 211 18.58 21.40 8.34
CA PRO A 211 18.16 20.19 7.61
C PRO A 211 17.41 20.50 6.32
N GLY A 212 16.61 21.57 6.29
CA GLY A 212 15.84 21.99 5.11
C GLY A 212 16.72 22.29 3.90
N ARG A 213 17.95 22.74 4.11
CA ARG A 213 18.91 23.07 3.06
C ARG A 213 19.95 21.98 2.86
N ASN A 214 20.55 21.51 3.95
CA ASN A 214 21.74 20.64 3.89
C ASN A 214 21.38 19.19 3.53
N ILE A 215 20.17 18.71 3.83
CA ILE A 215 19.71 17.37 3.42
C ILE A 215 19.55 17.28 1.90
N PRO A 216 18.73 18.13 1.21
CA PRO A 216 18.59 18.05 -0.24
C PRO A 216 19.91 18.27 -0.98
N LEU A 217 20.68 19.28 -0.59
CA LEU A 217 21.97 19.57 -1.21
C LEU A 217 22.98 18.43 -0.97
N GLY A 218 22.99 17.84 0.21
CA GLY A 218 23.84 16.71 0.54
C GLY A 218 23.51 15.45 -0.28
N ILE A 219 22.21 15.13 -0.40
CA ILE A 219 21.72 13.98 -1.17
C ILE A 219 21.97 14.17 -2.67
N LEU A 220 21.46 15.26 -3.25
CA LEU A 220 21.53 15.49 -4.70
C LEU A 220 22.95 15.85 -5.15
N GLY A 221 23.66 16.65 -4.35
CA GLY A 221 25.05 17.01 -4.64
C GLY A 221 26.00 15.82 -4.60
N SER A 222 25.89 14.95 -3.60
CA SER A 222 26.68 13.73 -3.51
C SER A 222 26.33 12.72 -4.62
N LEU A 223 25.06 12.60 -4.98
CA LEU A 223 24.61 11.73 -6.10
C LEU A 223 25.21 12.21 -7.42
N THR A 224 25.08 13.52 -7.72
CA THR A 224 25.61 14.11 -8.95
C THR A 224 27.14 13.97 -9.03
N PHE A 225 27.84 14.31 -7.96
CA PHE A 225 29.29 14.16 -7.87
C PHE A 225 29.73 12.71 -8.11
N THR A 226 29.10 11.76 -7.41
CA THR A 226 29.46 10.34 -7.52
C THR A 226 29.12 9.78 -8.89
N THR A 227 27.99 10.19 -9.50
CA THR A 227 27.63 9.77 -10.86
C THR A 227 28.69 10.20 -11.87
N ILE A 228 29.10 11.47 -11.83
CA ILE A 228 30.16 11.99 -12.70
C ILE A 228 31.48 11.23 -12.46
N LEU A 229 31.88 11.06 -11.21
CA LEU A 229 33.09 10.34 -10.84
C LEU A 229 33.08 8.89 -11.34
N TYR A 230 31.99 8.17 -11.16
CA TYR A 230 31.83 6.80 -11.60
C TYR A 230 31.94 6.66 -13.14
N VAL A 231 31.23 7.53 -13.87
CA VAL A 231 31.31 7.57 -15.33
C VAL A 231 32.76 7.80 -15.80
N LEU A 232 33.46 8.76 -15.18
CA LEU A 232 34.85 9.05 -15.52
C LEU A 232 35.78 7.87 -15.21
N ILE A 233 35.66 7.25 -14.03
CA ILE A 233 36.48 6.09 -13.65
C ILE A 233 36.26 4.94 -14.60
N VAL A 234 34.99 4.58 -14.88
CA VAL A 234 34.67 3.43 -15.75
C VAL A 234 35.11 3.72 -17.19
N ALA A 235 34.93 4.97 -17.65
CA ALA A 235 35.45 5.36 -18.97
C ALA A 235 36.96 5.24 -19.07
N VAL A 236 37.71 5.67 -18.07
CA VAL A 236 39.15 5.48 -18.04
C VAL A 236 39.52 3.98 -18.00
N MET A 237 38.86 3.20 -17.15
CA MET A 237 39.12 1.74 -17.07
C MET A 237 38.99 1.05 -18.45
N ILE A 238 37.87 1.31 -19.13
CA ILE A 238 37.61 0.72 -20.47
C ILE A 238 38.62 1.25 -21.50
N GLY A 239 38.89 2.55 -21.44
CA GLY A 239 39.77 3.18 -22.44
C GLY A 239 41.25 2.83 -22.33
N VAL A 240 41.70 2.29 -21.18
CA VAL A 240 43.14 1.97 -20.96
C VAL A 240 43.45 0.48 -21.00
N SER A 241 42.48 -0.41 -20.81
CA SER A 241 42.67 -1.85 -20.71
C SER A 241 41.75 -2.63 -21.62
N PRO A 242 42.15 -3.79 -22.15
CA PRO A 242 41.30 -4.69 -22.90
C PRO A 242 40.09 -5.15 -22.05
N LEU A 243 38.88 -5.18 -22.64
CA LEU A 243 37.67 -5.56 -21.94
C LEU A 243 37.69 -6.96 -21.33
N GLU A 244 38.33 -7.92 -22.03
CA GLU A 244 38.42 -9.31 -21.54
C GLU A 244 39.25 -9.38 -20.25
N GLU A 245 40.35 -8.61 -20.14
CA GLU A 245 41.18 -8.57 -18.93
C GLU A 245 40.44 -7.92 -17.74
N LEU A 246 39.62 -6.91 -18.03
CA LEU A 246 38.80 -6.26 -17.01
C LEU A 246 37.66 -7.16 -16.51
N ALA A 247 36.98 -7.86 -17.42
CA ALA A 247 35.89 -8.75 -17.13
C ALA A 247 36.33 -9.96 -16.29
N ASP A 248 37.44 -10.59 -16.66
CA ASP A 248 38.00 -11.77 -15.97
C ASP A 248 38.68 -11.42 -14.63
N SER A 249 38.91 -10.14 -14.34
CA SER A 249 39.68 -9.72 -13.17
C SER A 249 38.79 -9.57 -11.91
N ALA A 250 39.23 -10.16 -10.80
CA ALA A 250 38.69 -9.89 -9.48
C ALA A 250 39.08 -8.49 -8.93
N THR A 251 40.02 -7.80 -9.58
CA THR A 251 40.55 -6.48 -9.20
C THR A 251 40.67 -5.55 -10.42
N PRO A 252 39.53 -5.29 -11.14
CA PRO A 252 39.56 -4.63 -12.45
C PRO A 252 40.18 -3.24 -12.41
N MET A 253 39.99 -2.52 -11.31
CA MET A 253 40.56 -1.18 -11.15
C MET A 253 42.09 -1.20 -10.94
N ALA A 254 42.62 -2.26 -10.33
CA ALA A 254 44.10 -2.41 -10.22
C ALA A 254 44.74 -2.75 -11.57
N VAL A 255 44.07 -3.56 -12.40
CA VAL A 255 44.48 -3.83 -13.79
C VAL A 255 44.53 -2.52 -14.59
N ALA A 256 43.47 -1.76 -14.59
CA ALA A 256 43.43 -0.48 -15.30
C ALA A 256 44.45 0.54 -14.76
N ALA A 257 44.74 0.53 -13.44
CA ALA A 257 45.74 1.39 -12.85
C ALA A 257 47.18 1.01 -13.24
N GLU A 258 47.44 -0.26 -13.50
CA GLU A 258 48.76 -0.71 -13.99
C GLU A 258 49.06 -0.18 -15.39
N GLU A 259 48.09 -0.27 -16.30
CA GLU A 259 48.19 0.26 -17.65
C GLU A 259 48.28 1.79 -17.70
N ALA A 260 47.47 2.47 -16.85
CA ALA A 260 47.39 3.94 -16.83
C ALA A 260 48.57 4.63 -16.10
N LEU A 261 49.03 4.08 -14.97
CA LEU A 261 49.90 4.75 -14.00
C LEU A 261 51.07 3.91 -13.53
N ALA A 262 51.20 2.69 -14.05
CA ALA A 262 52.20 1.68 -13.62
C ALA A 262 52.10 1.38 -12.09
N SER A 263 53.12 0.78 -11.50
CA SER A 263 53.11 0.28 -10.11
C SER A 263 52.73 1.32 -9.04
N PRO A 264 53.13 2.60 -9.13
CA PRO A 264 52.67 3.59 -8.13
C PRO A 264 51.15 3.81 -8.13
N GLY A 265 50.50 3.79 -9.30
CA GLY A 265 49.06 3.88 -9.46
C GLY A 265 48.35 2.66 -8.86
N VAL A 266 48.87 1.47 -9.10
CA VAL A 266 48.36 0.22 -8.51
C VAL A 266 48.34 0.32 -6.99
N ILE A 267 49.45 0.74 -6.37
CA ILE A 267 49.53 0.86 -4.91
C ILE A 267 48.50 1.84 -4.38
N ALA A 268 48.35 3.01 -5.00
CA ALA A 268 47.36 4.02 -4.58
C ALA A 268 45.92 3.52 -4.69
N VAL A 269 45.60 2.86 -5.83
CA VAL A 269 44.23 2.32 -6.07
C VAL A 269 43.96 1.13 -5.14
N VAL A 270 44.90 0.23 -4.90
CA VAL A 270 44.75 -0.89 -3.97
C VAL A 270 44.54 -0.41 -2.53
N LEU A 271 45.31 0.57 -2.07
CA LEU A 271 45.08 1.18 -0.75
C LEU A 271 43.73 1.85 -0.64
N ALA A 272 43.33 2.61 -1.67
CA ALA A 272 41.98 3.22 -1.71
C ALA A 272 40.87 2.15 -1.70
N ALA A 273 41.02 1.08 -2.46
CA ALA A 273 40.10 -0.04 -2.50
C ALA A 273 39.94 -0.71 -1.12
N ILE A 274 41.06 -1.04 -0.47
CA ILE A 274 41.02 -1.68 0.87
C ILE A 274 40.32 -0.77 1.87
N LEU A 275 40.65 0.51 1.92
CA LEU A 275 40.01 1.49 2.82
C LEU A 275 38.52 1.62 2.55
N ALA A 276 38.11 1.75 1.28
CA ALA A 276 36.74 1.88 0.86
C ALA A 276 35.91 0.63 1.19
N LEU A 277 36.44 -0.56 0.89
CA LEU A 277 35.75 -1.83 1.02
C LEU A 277 35.61 -2.26 2.48
N VAL A 278 36.64 -2.06 3.31
CA VAL A 278 36.52 -2.25 4.77
C VAL A 278 35.52 -1.27 5.41
N SER A 279 35.61 -0.02 5.02
CA SER A 279 34.63 1.02 5.48
C SER A 279 33.19 0.67 5.07
N THR A 280 32.99 0.24 3.81
CA THR A 280 31.67 -0.17 3.30
C THR A 280 31.14 -1.41 4.01
N ALA A 281 32.00 -2.42 4.27
CA ALA A 281 31.61 -3.61 5.00
C ALA A 281 31.21 -3.32 6.44
N ASN A 282 32.03 -2.51 7.14
CA ASN A 282 31.72 -2.08 8.50
C ASN A 282 30.42 -1.25 8.57
N ALA A 283 30.25 -0.32 7.65
CA ALA A 283 29.03 0.46 7.51
C ALA A 283 27.82 -0.42 7.16
N GLY A 284 28.02 -1.49 6.38
CA GLY A 284 27.01 -2.50 6.07
C GLY A 284 26.51 -3.19 7.34
N ILE A 285 27.37 -3.67 8.22
CA ILE A 285 27.00 -4.30 9.50
C ILE A 285 26.27 -3.29 10.39
N LEU A 286 26.86 -2.13 10.61
CA LEU A 286 26.32 -1.11 11.51
C LEU A 286 24.95 -0.61 11.06
N SER A 287 24.83 -0.24 9.78
CA SER A 287 23.58 0.34 9.27
C SER A 287 22.47 -0.71 9.13
N SER A 288 22.79 -1.93 8.63
CA SER A 288 21.77 -2.97 8.48
C SER A 288 21.26 -3.46 9.84
N SER A 289 22.11 -3.60 10.86
CA SER A 289 21.67 -4.01 12.21
C SER A 289 20.69 -3.03 12.88
N ARG A 290 20.66 -1.77 12.44
CA ARG A 290 19.69 -0.78 12.94
C ARG A 290 18.26 -1.08 12.50
N TYR A 291 18.02 -1.81 11.38
CA TYR A 291 16.68 -2.13 10.93
C TYR A 291 15.95 -3.14 11.82
N PRO A 292 16.49 -4.32 12.14
CA PRO A 292 15.87 -5.20 13.14
C PRO A 292 15.70 -4.52 14.50
N PHE A 293 16.61 -3.62 14.88
CA PHE A 293 16.52 -2.85 16.13
C PHE A 293 15.33 -1.87 16.08
N ALA A 294 15.20 -1.06 15.01
CA ALA A 294 14.10 -0.11 14.83
C ALA A 294 12.76 -0.83 14.70
N MET A 295 12.67 -1.85 13.85
CA MET A 295 11.47 -2.66 13.69
C MET A 295 11.01 -3.31 15.01
N SER A 296 11.95 -3.66 15.90
CA SER A 296 11.62 -4.20 17.22
C SER A 296 11.07 -3.14 18.18
N ARG A 297 11.51 -1.87 18.05
CA ARG A 297 10.94 -0.75 18.82
C ARG A 297 9.52 -0.40 18.38
N ASP A 298 9.21 -0.69 17.13
CA ASP A 298 7.91 -0.45 16.51
C ASP A 298 7.02 -1.70 16.50
N ASP A 299 7.32 -2.71 17.35
CA ASP A 299 6.58 -3.97 17.50
C ASP A 299 6.50 -4.85 16.23
N LEU A 300 7.25 -4.51 15.18
CA LEU A 300 7.35 -5.27 13.92
C LEU A 300 8.31 -6.46 14.01
N ALA A 301 9.17 -6.49 15.04
CA ALA A 301 10.14 -7.57 15.29
C ALA A 301 10.22 -7.91 16.79
N PRO A 302 10.75 -9.09 17.18
CA PRO A 302 10.81 -9.50 18.58
C PRO A 302 11.56 -8.51 19.47
N PRO A 303 11.08 -8.22 20.71
CA PRO A 303 11.66 -7.23 21.64
C PRO A 303 13.16 -7.44 21.94
N ARG A 304 13.66 -8.68 21.82
CA ARG A 304 15.08 -8.99 21.99
C ARG A 304 16.02 -8.24 21.04
N PHE A 305 15.53 -7.78 19.88
CA PHE A 305 16.36 -7.00 18.95
C PHE A 305 16.47 -5.53 19.35
N ALA A 306 15.54 -5.01 20.17
CA ALA A 306 15.58 -3.66 20.73
C ALA A 306 16.43 -3.56 22.01
N THR A 307 16.90 -4.69 22.55
CA THR A 307 17.71 -4.69 23.78
C THR A 307 19.14 -4.20 23.50
N VAL A 308 19.55 -3.15 24.22
CA VAL A 308 20.92 -2.62 24.20
C VAL A 308 21.68 -3.22 25.39
N SER A 309 22.91 -3.68 25.14
CA SER A 309 23.76 -4.24 26.18
C SER A 309 24.27 -3.17 27.15
N ASP A 310 24.05 -3.33 28.45
CA ASP A 310 24.54 -2.41 29.48
C ASP A 310 26.07 -2.29 29.47
N ARG A 311 26.78 -3.35 29.07
CA ARG A 311 28.24 -3.40 29.05
C ARG A 311 28.86 -2.68 27.85
N PHE A 312 28.26 -2.81 26.67
CA PHE A 312 28.85 -2.35 25.40
C PHE A 312 28.10 -1.17 24.78
N GLY A 313 26.87 -0.88 25.23
CA GLY A 313 26.05 0.19 24.66
C GLY A 313 25.59 -0.11 23.22
N THR A 314 25.53 -1.39 22.83
CA THR A 314 25.20 -1.83 21.47
C THR A 314 24.07 -2.86 21.43
N PRO A 315 23.27 -2.95 20.37
CA PRO A 315 22.24 -3.97 20.19
C PRO A 315 22.85 -5.29 19.69
N ILE A 316 23.50 -6.03 20.57
CA ILE A 316 24.27 -7.24 20.24
C ILE A 316 23.45 -8.24 19.43
N THR A 317 22.20 -8.47 19.79
CA THR A 317 21.31 -9.45 19.12
C THR A 317 21.07 -9.06 17.65
N ALA A 318 20.83 -7.79 17.37
CA ALA A 318 20.63 -7.30 16.00
C ALA A 318 21.92 -7.33 15.17
N ILE A 319 23.07 -6.99 15.79
CA ILE A 319 24.40 -7.04 15.16
C ILE A 319 24.78 -8.49 14.82
N THR A 320 24.60 -9.42 15.77
CA THR A 320 24.95 -10.83 15.55
C THR A 320 24.06 -11.53 14.54
N LEU A 321 22.75 -11.21 14.52
CA LEU A 321 21.85 -11.68 13.47
C LEU A 321 22.32 -11.21 12.09
N THR A 322 22.56 -9.92 11.93
CA THR A 322 23.03 -9.32 10.68
C THR A 322 24.38 -9.92 10.25
N GLY A 323 25.32 -10.03 11.18
CA GLY A 323 26.62 -10.65 10.96
C GLY A 323 26.51 -12.12 10.53
N GLY A 324 25.60 -12.88 11.15
CA GLY A 324 25.32 -14.27 10.77
C GLY A 324 24.80 -14.39 9.33
N VAL A 325 23.90 -13.51 8.92
CA VAL A 325 23.41 -13.43 7.53
C VAL A 325 24.57 -13.12 6.58
N MET A 326 25.41 -12.12 6.90
CA MET A 326 26.56 -11.77 6.06
C MET A 326 27.56 -12.93 5.94
N LEU A 327 27.87 -13.63 7.04
CA LEU A 327 28.74 -14.80 7.00
C LEU A 327 28.17 -15.92 6.13
N ALA A 328 26.88 -16.17 6.20
CA ALA A 328 26.20 -17.15 5.34
C ALA A 328 26.28 -16.75 3.86
N LEU A 329 26.07 -15.48 3.54
CA LEU A 329 26.18 -14.95 2.17
C LEU A 329 27.61 -15.15 1.63
N ILE A 330 28.66 -14.77 2.37
CA ILE A 330 30.05 -14.91 2.00
C ILE A 330 30.42 -16.39 1.79
N ALA A 331 29.85 -17.28 2.62
CA ALA A 331 30.15 -18.70 2.57
C ALA A 331 29.51 -19.41 1.37
N PHE A 332 28.25 -19.08 1.04
CA PHE A 332 27.42 -19.93 0.18
C PHE A 332 26.93 -19.27 -1.11
N VAL A 333 26.93 -17.92 -1.22
CA VAL A 333 26.33 -17.22 -2.37
C VAL A 333 27.43 -16.68 -3.29
N PRO A 334 27.36 -16.90 -4.63
CA PRO A 334 28.27 -16.30 -5.59
C PRO A 334 28.20 -14.78 -5.58
N ILE A 335 29.34 -14.12 -5.86
CA ILE A 335 29.48 -12.65 -5.81
C ILE A 335 28.47 -11.92 -6.73
N LEU A 336 28.24 -12.44 -7.93
CA LEU A 336 27.29 -11.89 -8.90
C LEU A 336 25.85 -11.91 -8.35
N GLU A 337 25.45 -13.01 -7.71
CA GLU A 337 24.12 -13.16 -7.14
C GLU A 337 23.94 -12.27 -5.90
N ILE A 338 25.00 -12.11 -5.08
CA ILE A 338 24.98 -11.13 -3.97
C ILE A 338 24.75 -9.72 -4.53
N ALA A 339 25.44 -9.34 -5.60
CA ALA A 339 25.30 -8.02 -6.22
C ALA A 339 23.90 -7.79 -6.81
N LYS A 340 23.36 -8.78 -7.54
CA LYS A 340 22.01 -8.72 -8.11
C LYS A 340 20.94 -8.63 -7.05
N LEU A 341 21.00 -9.41 -5.98
CA LEU A 341 20.06 -9.36 -4.87
C LEU A 341 20.14 -8.04 -4.12
N ALA A 342 21.36 -7.52 -3.86
CA ALA A 342 21.53 -6.21 -3.24
C ALA A 342 20.87 -5.10 -4.07
N SER A 343 21.07 -5.12 -5.40
CA SER A 343 20.46 -4.17 -6.32
C SER A 343 18.93 -4.33 -6.38
N ALA A 344 18.41 -5.54 -6.49
CA ALA A 344 16.97 -5.80 -6.57
C ALA A 344 16.21 -5.24 -5.34
N PHE A 345 16.73 -5.48 -4.13
CA PHE A 345 16.15 -4.92 -2.92
C PHE A 345 16.29 -3.40 -2.85
N GLN A 346 17.41 -2.85 -3.30
CA GLN A 346 17.59 -1.40 -3.33
C GLN A 346 16.61 -0.72 -4.27
N ILE A 347 16.39 -1.30 -5.46
CA ILE A 347 15.39 -0.82 -6.43
C ILE A 347 13.99 -0.90 -5.82
N LEU A 348 13.63 -2.02 -5.20
CA LEU A 348 12.32 -2.20 -4.56
C LEU A 348 12.07 -1.12 -3.49
N VAL A 349 13.05 -0.86 -2.62
CA VAL A 349 12.95 0.17 -1.59
C VAL A 349 12.81 1.57 -2.20
N PHE A 350 13.49 1.84 -3.32
CA PHE A 350 13.38 3.12 -4.02
C PHE A 350 12.02 3.28 -4.72
N VAL A 351 11.44 2.21 -5.23
CA VAL A 351 10.05 2.19 -5.72
C VAL A 351 9.10 2.56 -4.57
N LEU A 352 9.22 1.89 -3.43
CA LEU A 352 8.35 2.15 -2.27
C LEU A 352 8.49 3.58 -1.73
N ILE A 353 9.68 4.18 -1.77
CA ILE A 353 9.90 5.56 -1.32
C ILE A 353 9.18 6.58 -2.24
N ASN A 354 9.20 6.34 -3.56
CA ASN A 354 8.46 7.18 -4.50
C ASN A 354 6.94 7.06 -4.27
N VAL A 355 6.44 5.86 -3.99
CA VAL A 355 5.03 5.64 -3.64
C VAL A 355 4.68 6.30 -2.31
N ALA A 356 5.58 6.28 -1.32
CA ALA A 356 5.35 6.90 -0.02
C ALA A 356 5.15 8.44 -0.12
N VAL A 357 5.94 9.14 -0.95
CA VAL A 357 5.72 10.58 -1.19
C VAL A 357 4.37 10.85 -1.83
N ILE A 358 3.98 10.02 -2.82
CA ILE A 358 2.64 10.14 -3.41
C ILE A 358 1.56 9.96 -2.34
N ALA A 359 1.75 8.98 -1.44
CA ALA A 359 0.83 8.71 -0.34
C ALA A 359 0.73 9.89 0.65
N PHE A 360 1.87 10.50 1.06
CA PHE A 360 1.88 11.66 1.94
C PHE A 360 1.23 12.90 1.31
N ARG A 361 1.56 13.22 0.07
CA ARG A 361 0.98 14.38 -0.62
C ARG A 361 -0.50 14.19 -0.97
N TYR A 362 -0.94 12.95 -1.21
CA TYR A 362 -2.35 12.66 -1.41
C TYR A 362 -3.15 12.77 -0.11
N ALA A 363 -2.54 12.35 0.99
CA ALA A 363 -3.17 12.36 2.30
C ALA A 363 -3.17 13.74 2.96
N ASP A 364 -2.24 14.61 2.58
CA ASP A 364 -2.05 15.99 3.05
C ASP A 364 -2.24 16.16 4.57
N PRO A 365 -1.51 15.37 5.42
CA PRO A 365 -1.66 15.49 6.85
C PRO A 365 -1.01 16.78 7.37
N GLU A 366 -1.62 17.43 8.35
CA GLU A 366 -1.15 18.69 8.96
C GLU A 366 0.30 18.63 9.46
N GLU A 367 0.79 17.44 9.81
CA GLU A 367 2.14 17.22 10.33
C GLU A 367 3.20 17.06 9.23
N TYR A 368 2.80 17.01 7.95
CA TYR A 368 3.72 16.84 6.82
C TYR A 368 4.02 18.17 6.15
N GLU A 369 4.94 18.92 6.70
CA GLU A 369 5.40 20.21 6.17
C GLU A 369 6.86 20.13 5.66
N PRO A 370 7.10 19.58 4.45
CA PRO A 370 8.44 19.52 3.90
C PRO A 370 8.98 20.90 3.55
N THR A 371 10.19 21.22 4.01
CA THR A 371 10.89 22.45 3.60
C THR A 371 11.49 22.35 2.19
N PHE A 372 11.62 21.14 1.66
CA PHE A 372 12.00 20.86 0.28
C PHE A 372 10.95 19.99 -0.37
N GLU A 373 10.33 20.48 -1.42
CA GLU A 373 9.38 19.72 -2.23
C GLU A 373 10.02 19.19 -3.52
N SER A 374 9.74 17.92 -3.84
CA SER A 374 10.20 17.31 -5.09
C SER A 374 9.56 17.99 -6.31
N PRO A 375 10.37 18.48 -7.26
CA PRO A 375 9.86 19.15 -8.45
C PRO A 375 9.12 18.16 -9.38
N LEU A 376 8.23 18.70 -10.24
CA LEU A 376 7.48 17.94 -11.25
C LEU A 376 6.64 16.78 -10.68
N TYR A 377 6.19 16.90 -9.44
CA TYR A 377 5.26 15.94 -8.84
C TYR A 377 3.94 15.86 -9.63
N PRO A 378 3.33 14.68 -9.82
CA PRO A 378 3.79 13.32 -9.44
C PRO A 378 4.63 12.63 -10.53
N ALA A 379 4.94 13.31 -11.64
CA ALA A 379 5.57 12.69 -12.82
C ALA A 379 6.93 12.04 -12.51
N VAL A 380 7.75 12.69 -11.67
CA VAL A 380 9.07 12.18 -11.29
C VAL A 380 8.94 10.91 -10.44
N GLN A 381 8.01 10.85 -9.50
CA GLN A 381 7.76 9.68 -8.67
C GLN A 381 7.23 8.51 -9.51
N LEU A 382 6.25 8.77 -10.39
CA LEU A 382 5.70 7.75 -11.31
C LEU A 382 6.78 7.21 -12.25
N PHE A 383 7.65 8.09 -12.77
CA PHE A 383 8.81 7.67 -13.56
C PHE A 383 9.78 6.79 -12.74
N GLY A 384 10.06 7.16 -11.49
CA GLY A 384 10.90 6.38 -10.59
C GLY A 384 10.32 4.99 -10.29
N VAL A 385 9.01 4.90 -10.10
CA VAL A 385 8.30 3.62 -9.93
C VAL A 385 8.39 2.78 -11.21
N ALA A 386 8.02 3.34 -12.35
CA ALA A 386 7.98 2.61 -13.62
C ALA A 386 9.39 2.12 -14.02
N SER A 387 10.41 2.99 -13.97
CA SER A 387 11.78 2.64 -14.30
C SER A 387 12.37 1.59 -13.34
N GLY A 388 12.08 1.71 -12.03
CA GLY A 388 12.49 0.72 -11.04
C GLY A 388 11.88 -0.65 -11.32
N LEU A 389 10.58 -0.73 -11.63
CA LEU A 389 9.92 -1.99 -12.00
C LEU A 389 10.53 -2.59 -13.27
N VAL A 390 10.83 -1.77 -14.29
CA VAL A 390 11.51 -2.23 -15.50
C VAL A 390 12.90 -2.79 -15.17
N LEU A 391 13.71 -2.10 -14.36
CA LEU A 391 15.03 -2.61 -13.95
C LEU A 391 14.93 -3.92 -13.19
N LEU A 392 13.95 -4.10 -12.30
CA LEU A 392 13.73 -5.36 -11.59
C LEU A 392 13.54 -6.54 -12.54
N THR A 393 12.82 -6.37 -13.65
CA THR A 393 12.63 -7.45 -14.64
C THR A 393 13.93 -7.89 -15.32
N GLN A 394 14.97 -7.06 -15.31
CA GLN A 394 16.26 -7.33 -15.94
C GLN A 394 17.29 -7.98 -14.99
N MET A 395 16.95 -8.15 -13.69
CA MET A 395 17.87 -8.72 -12.69
C MET A 395 18.13 -10.22 -12.83
N GLY A 396 17.41 -10.90 -13.71
CA GLY A 396 17.48 -12.34 -13.89
C GLY A 396 16.63 -13.12 -12.87
N THR A 397 16.41 -14.41 -13.17
CA THR A 397 15.44 -15.24 -12.44
C THR A 397 15.83 -15.48 -10.97
N VAL A 398 17.11 -15.67 -10.67
CA VAL A 398 17.58 -15.93 -9.29
C VAL A 398 17.34 -14.72 -8.39
N ALA A 399 17.66 -13.52 -8.86
CA ALA A 399 17.42 -12.29 -8.09
C ALA A 399 15.94 -12.00 -7.91
N LEU A 400 15.12 -12.18 -8.96
CA LEU A 400 13.67 -11.99 -8.88
C LEU A 400 13.01 -12.99 -7.93
N VAL A 401 13.35 -14.27 -8.02
CA VAL A 401 12.81 -15.30 -7.11
C VAL A 401 13.29 -15.03 -5.67
N GLY A 402 14.56 -14.69 -5.47
CA GLY A 402 15.10 -14.32 -4.16
C GLY A 402 14.38 -13.13 -3.55
N ALA A 403 14.16 -12.07 -4.34
CA ALA A 403 13.41 -10.89 -3.90
C ALA A 403 11.94 -11.23 -3.60
N ALA A 404 11.29 -12.04 -4.43
CA ALA A 404 9.92 -12.49 -4.21
C ALA A 404 9.79 -13.35 -2.94
N VAL A 405 10.71 -14.28 -2.70
CA VAL A 405 10.71 -15.14 -1.50
C VAL A 405 10.89 -14.30 -0.23
N ILE A 406 11.83 -13.35 -0.21
CA ILE A 406 12.05 -12.49 0.95
C ILE A 406 10.86 -11.54 1.17
N THR A 407 10.28 -10.99 0.10
CA THR A 407 9.07 -10.16 0.19
C THR A 407 7.88 -10.96 0.71
N ALA A 408 7.63 -12.16 0.16
CA ALA A 408 6.59 -13.06 0.66
C ALA A 408 6.83 -13.48 2.11
N GLY A 409 8.09 -13.75 2.48
CA GLY A 409 8.50 -14.01 3.85
C GLY A 409 8.23 -12.82 4.79
N SER A 410 8.45 -11.59 4.32
CA SER A 410 8.14 -10.36 5.07
C SER A 410 6.64 -10.18 5.28
N ILE A 411 5.83 -10.45 4.26
CA ILE A 411 4.36 -10.42 4.33
C ILE A 411 3.85 -11.50 5.30
N ALA A 412 4.36 -12.73 5.19
CA ALA A 412 4.01 -13.81 6.10
C ALA A 412 4.41 -13.49 7.55
N TRP A 413 5.61 -12.92 7.75
CA TRP A 413 6.06 -12.45 9.05
C TRP A 413 5.13 -11.38 9.63
N TYR A 414 4.77 -10.40 8.82
CA TYR A 414 3.80 -9.38 9.23
C TYR A 414 2.47 -10.02 9.65
N ALA A 415 1.90 -10.88 8.81
CA ALA A 415 0.59 -11.49 9.08
C ALA A 415 0.58 -12.36 10.36
N LEU A 416 1.67 -13.10 10.60
CA LEU A 416 1.74 -14.06 11.70
C LEU A 416 2.26 -13.45 13.00
N TYR A 417 3.15 -12.47 12.91
CA TYR A 417 3.82 -11.90 14.09
C TYR A 417 3.40 -10.47 14.40
N ALA A 418 3.47 -9.55 13.42
CA ALA A 418 3.32 -8.13 13.68
C ALA A 418 1.85 -7.70 13.76
N ARG A 419 1.00 -8.15 12.81
CA ARG A 419 -0.42 -7.76 12.73
C ARG A 419 -1.18 -7.90 14.06
N PRO A 420 -1.04 -9.00 14.85
CA PRO A 420 -1.75 -9.13 16.12
C PRO A 420 -1.25 -8.20 17.25
N ARG A 421 -0.19 -7.42 17.01
CA ARG A 421 0.48 -6.57 18.02
C ARG A 421 0.42 -5.09 17.69
N ILE A 422 -0.11 -4.74 16.53
CA ILE A 422 -0.07 -3.37 15.99
C ILE A 422 -1.46 -2.94 15.59
N ASP A 423 -1.93 -1.83 16.16
CA ASP A 423 -3.24 -1.23 15.85
C ASP A 423 -3.14 0.01 14.96
N ARG A 424 -1.91 0.44 14.60
CA ARG A 424 -1.72 1.64 13.79
C ARG A 424 -1.85 1.35 12.29
N ALA A 425 -2.44 2.29 11.55
CA ALA A 425 -2.53 2.27 10.09
C ALA A 425 -1.68 3.40 9.50
N GLY A 426 -1.26 3.24 8.23
CA GLY A 426 -0.54 4.29 7.52
C GLY A 426 -1.46 5.47 7.18
N ILE A 427 -0.88 6.66 7.04
CA ILE A 427 -1.62 7.91 6.74
C ILE A 427 -2.45 7.75 5.46
N ALA A 428 -1.88 7.18 4.39
CA ALA A 428 -2.61 6.95 3.14
C ALA A 428 -3.82 6.03 3.31
N VAL A 429 -3.70 4.98 4.14
CA VAL A 429 -4.81 4.05 4.41
C VAL A 429 -5.93 4.78 5.15
N ASN A 430 -5.60 5.60 6.14
CA ASN A 430 -6.59 6.39 6.88
C ASN A 430 -7.28 7.43 6.00
N THR A 431 -6.52 8.11 5.11
CA THR A 431 -7.10 9.08 4.17
C THR A 431 -8.01 8.41 3.16
N VAL A 432 -7.61 7.25 2.60
CA VAL A 432 -8.50 6.49 1.70
C VAL A 432 -9.76 6.04 2.45
N ARG A 433 -9.65 5.62 3.71
CA ARG A 433 -10.82 5.30 4.54
C ARG A 433 -11.77 6.49 4.70
N ARG A 434 -11.22 7.67 5.01
CA ARG A 434 -12.01 8.91 5.13
C ARG A 434 -12.63 9.32 3.81
N SER A 435 -11.85 9.36 2.72
CA SER A 435 -12.33 9.77 1.40
C SER A 435 -13.36 8.81 0.81
N THR A 436 -13.26 7.50 1.08
CA THR A 436 -14.25 6.51 0.63
C THR A 436 -15.59 6.74 1.35
N GLY A 437 -15.57 7.02 2.65
CA GLY A 437 -16.76 7.40 3.42
C GLY A 437 -17.43 8.64 2.83
N ARG A 438 -16.71 9.76 2.73
CA ARG A 438 -17.20 11.01 2.13
C ARG A 438 -17.71 10.82 0.71
N SER A 439 -16.95 10.18 -0.15
CA SER A 439 -17.37 9.94 -1.54
C SER A 439 -18.61 9.05 -1.65
N ALA A 440 -18.91 8.22 -0.66
CA ALA A 440 -20.15 7.45 -0.62
C ALA A 440 -21.32 8.36 -0.25
N VAL A 441 -21.15 9.25 0.73
CA VAL A 441 -22.14 10.25 1.12
C VAL A 441 -22.42 11.22 -0.03
N ASP A 442 -21.36 11.89 -0.57
CA ASP A 442 -21.48 12.86 -1.67
C ASP A 442 -22.17 12.25 -2.92
N ARG A 443 -21.77 11.02 -3.31
CA ARG A 443 -22.38 10.33 -4.47
C ARG A 443 -23.84 9.97 -4.25
N THR A 444 -24.20 9.62 -3.02
CA THR A 444 -25.60 9.32 -2.68
C THR A 444 -26.42 10.60 -2.71
N GLU A 445 -25.90 11.68 -2.17
CA GLU A 445 -26.54 13.00 -2.20
C GLU A 445 -26.75 13.51 -3.64
N ASP A 446 -25.70 13.47 -4.49
CA ASP A 446 -25.77 13.83 -5.92
C ASP A 446 -26.82 13.02 -6.69
N VAL A 447 -26.92 11.70 -6.43
CA VAL A 447 -27.90 10.83 -7.11
C VAL A 447 -29.31 11.07 -6.59
N LEU A 448 -29.46 11.34 -5.29
CA LEU A 448 -30.77 11.65 -4.70
C LEU A 448 -31.30 13.03 -5.14
N GLU A 449 -30.41 13.98 -5.45
CA GLU A 449 -30.78 15.29 -6.03
C GLU A 449 -31.11 15.23 -7.54
N SER A 450 -30.62 14.20 -8.25
CA SER A 450 -30.73 14.11 -9.72
C SER A 450 -31.71 13.04 -10.23
N GLY A 451 -32.26 12.19 -9.36
CA GLY A 451 -33.16 11.10 -9.72
C GLY A 451 -34.64 11.51 -9.85
N SER A 452 -35.48 10.60 -10.37
CA SER A 452 -36.92 10.66 -10.14
C SER A 452 -37.18 10.32 -8.68
N ASP A 453 -37.88 11.18 -7.95
CA ASP A 453 -38.15 10.97 -6.51
C ASP A 453 -39.16 9.83 -6.23
N ASP A 454 -39.42 8.98 -7.23
CA ASP A 454 -40.44 7.94 -7.22
C ASP A 454 -39.94 6.61 -6.65
N VAL A 455 -40.84 5.95 -5.91
CA VAL A 455 -40.58 4.66 -5.26
C VAL A 455 -41.42 3.56 -5.91
N PHE A 456 -40.75 2.50 -6.34
CA PHE A 456 -41.38 1.36 -6.97
C PHE A 456 -41.58 0.21 -5.96
N VAL A 457 -42.81 -0.27 -5.83
CA VAL A 457 -43.17 -1.43 -5.01
C VAL A 457 -43.50 -2.63 -5.91
N ALA A 458 -42.70 -3.69 -5.82
CA ALA A 458 -42.97 -4.92 -6.54
C ALA A 458 -43.71 -5.92 -5.62
N LEU A 459 -44.94 -6.23 -5.98
CA LEU A 459 -45.77 -7.25 -5.36
C LEU A 459 -45.68 -8.54 -6.16
N THR A 460 -45.60 -9.69 -5.49
CA THR A 460 -45.54 -11.00 -6.13
C THR A 460 -46.66 -11.91 -5.66
N GLU A 461 -47.02 -12.95 -6.43
CA GLU A 461 -47.97 -13.94 -6.02
C GLU A 461 -47.63 -14.51 -4.63
N GLY A 462 -48.51 -14.32 -3.67
CA GLY A 462 -48.37 -14.77 -2.28
C GLY A 462 -48.11 -13.68 -1.24
N THR A 463 -47.92 -12.42 -1.64
CA THR A 463 -47.95 -11.29 -0.73
C THR A 463 -49.39 -11.08 -0.26
N GLY A 464 -49.67 -11.21 1.04
CA GLY A 464 -51.05 -11.06 1.58
C GLY A 464 -51.40 -9.61 1.76
N GLN A 465 -52.71 -9.26 1.71
CA GLN A 465 -53.24 -7.87 1.78
C GLN A 465 -52.67 -7.03 2.94
N ALA A 466 -52.42 -7.61 4.11
CA ALA A 466 -51.84 -6.90 5.23
C ALA A 466 -50.37 -6.47 4.93
N ARG A 467 -49.61 -7.34 4.30
CA ARG A 467 -48.19 -7.06 3.91
C ARG A 467 -48.10 -6.08 2.75
N GLU A 468 -48.99 -6.18 1.78
CA GLU A 468 -49.12 -5.19 0.69
C GLU A 468 -49.28 -3.78 1.24
N ARG A 469 -50.22 -3.63 2.19
CA ARG A 469 -50.46 -2.32 2.81
C ARG A 469 -49.25 -1.78 3.59
N GLN A 470 -48.51 -2.64 4.25
CA GLN A 470 -47.27 -2.25 4.95
C GLN A 470 -46.14 -1.87 3.96
N LEU A 471 -46.00 -2.60 2.87
CA LEU A 471 -45.03 -2.23 1.82
C LEU A 471 -45.34 -0.87 1.21
N ILE A 472 -46.63 -0.64 0.89
CA ILE A 472 -47.11 0.63 0.35
C ILE A 472 -46.91 1.78 1.37
N ARG A 473 -47.17 1.53 2.67
CA ARG A 473 -46.93 2.50 3.74
C ARG A 473 -45.46 2.91 3.80
N ILE A 474 -44.53 1.94 3.88
CA ILE A 474 -43.09 2.21 3.90
C ILE A 474 -42.66 2.96 2.64
N ALA A 475 -43.17 2.55 1.47
CA ALA A 475 -42.89 3.23 0.21
C ALA A 475 -43.41 4.68 0.19
N ALA A 476 -44.65 4.92 0.73
CA ALA A 476 -45.22 6.25 0.82
C ALA A 476 -44.43 7.17 1.76
N ASP A 477 -43.92 6.62 2.88
CA ASP A 477 -43.09 7.38 3.83
C ASP A 477 -41.78 7.80 3.17
N VAL A 478 -41.14 6.88 2.43
CA VAL A 478 -39.91 7.16 1.67
C VAL A 478 -40.18 8.16 0.52
N ALA A 479 -41.28 8.00 -0.23
CA ALA A 479 -41.62 8.88 -1.34
C ALA A 479 -42.00 10.31 -0.85
N ARG A 480 -42.70 10.42 0.27
CA ARG A 480 -43.09 11.72 0.86
C ARG A 480 -41.86 12.54 1.24
N GLU A 481 -40.88 11.94 1.89
CA GLU A 481 -39.61 12.61 2.25
C GLU A 481 -38.90 13.15 1.03
N ARG A 482 -39.00 12.43 -0.09
CA ARG A 482 -38.36 12.76 -1.37
C ARG A 482 -39.19 13.68 -2.27
N GLY A 483 -40.44 13.88 -1.97
CA GLY A 483 -41.37 14.66 -2.79
C GLY A 483 -41.89 13.95 -4.04
N GLY A 484 -41.72 12.63 -4.11
CA GLY A 484 -42.12 11.77 -5.23
C GLY A 484 -43.43 11.03 -5.06
N GLY A 485 -43.69 10.07 -5.96
CA GLY A 485 -44.84 9.18 -5.96
C GLY A 485 -44.47 7.72 -5.66
N VAL A 486 -45.50 6.87 -5.54
CA VAL A 486 -45.34 5.43 -5.38
C VAL A 486 -45.97 4.71 -6.56
N THR A 487 -45.19 3.91 -7.27
CA THR A 487 -45.68 3.01 -8.32
C THR A 487 -45.74 1.60 -7.77
N VAL A 488 -46.96 1.06 -7.63
CA VAL A 488 -47.20 -0.31 -7.16
C VAL A 488 -47.49 -1.20 -8.34
N VAL A 489 -46.73 -2.27 -8.51
CA VAL A 489 -46.94 -3.23 -9.60
C VAL A 489 -47.05 -4.64 -9.06
N GLN A 490 -48.18 -5.27 -9.39
CA GLN A 490 -48.39 -6.69 -9.16
C GLN A 490 -47.80 -7.50 -10.29
N PHE A 491 -46.92 -8.46 -9.97
CA PHE A 491 -46.30 -9.36 -10.93
C PHE A 491 -46.92 -10.76 -10.81
N ASP A 492 -47.59 -11.22 -11.87
CA ASP A 492 -48.19 -12.53 -11.95
C ASP A 492 -47.36 -13.45 -12.89
N GLU A 493 -46.91 -14.58 -12.34
CA GLU A 493 -46.12 -15.54 -13.10
C GLU A 493 -47.03 -16.58 -13.69
N VAL A 494 -47.03 -16.66 -15.02
CA VAL A 494 -47.81 -17.69 -15.75
C VAL A 494 -46.89 -18.72 -16.41
N PRO A 495 -47.28 -20.00 -16.48
CA PRO A 495 -46.48 -21.01 -17.13
C PRO A 495 -46.18 -20.70 -18.61
N ASP A 496 -45.01 -21.10 -19.11
CA ASP A 496 -44.57 -20.91 -20.50
C ASP A 496 -45.55 -21.36 -21.58
N GLN A 497 -46.52 -22.22 -21.22
CA GLN A 497 -47.53 -22.78 -22.14
C GLN A 497 -48.76 -21.89 -22.30
N VAL A 498 -48.92 -20.85 -21.51
CA VAL A 498 -50.04 -19.91 -21.56
C VAL A 498 -49.60 -18.68 -22.33
N SER A 499 -50.40 -18.25 -23.33
CA SER A 499 -50.06 -16.99 -24.02
C SER A 499 -50.31 -15.79 -23.13
N LEU A 500 -49.38 -14.84 -23.10
CA LEU A 500 -49.50 -13.60 -22.30
C LEU A 500 -50.77 -12.81 -22.64
N ASP A 501 -51.16 -12.74 -23.92
CA ASP A 501 -52.38 -12.07 -24.38
C ASP A 501 -53.64 -12.71 -23.75
N TYR A 502 -53.71 -14.01 -23.59
CA TYR A 502 -54.82 -14.69 -22.95
C TYR A 502 -54.88 -14.50 -21.44
N ALA A 503 -53.69 -14.43 -20.82
CA ALA A 503 -53.59 -14.24 -19.39
C ALA A 503 -53.96 -12.80 -18.99
N SER A 504 -53.56 -11.77 -19.78
CA SER A 504 -53.89 -10.36 -19.55
C SER A 504 -55.37 -10.01 -19.81
N GLU A 505 -56.08 -10.82 -20.66
CA GLU A 505 -57.53 -10.61 -20.87
C GLU A 505 -58.42 -11.19 -19.74
N THR A 506 -57.81 -11.97 -18.83
CA THR A 506 -58.53 -12.63 -17.74
C THR A 506 -58.24 -11.91 -16.41
N GLN A 507 -58.72 -10.69 -16.25
CA GLN A 507 -58.57 -9.94 -15.00
C GLN A 507 -59.20 -10.68 -13.80
N SER A 508 -58.42 -10.80 -12.73
CA SER A 508 -58.92 -11.37 -11.47
C SER A 508 -59.86 -10.39 -10.77
N PRO A 509 -60.91 -10.86 -10.06
CA PRO A 509 -61.78 -9.98 -9.25
C PRO A 509 -61.01 -9.22 -8.17
N ALA A 510 -59.85 -9.69 -7.75
CA ALA A 510 -59.01 -9.03 -6.77
C ALA A 510 -58.36 -7.76 -7.35
N ASP A 511 -58.01 -7.77 -8.61
CA ASP A 511 -57.30 -6.66 -9.31
C ASP A 511 -58.24 -5.44 -9.45
N LEU A 512 -59.53 -5.68 -9.73
CA LEU A 512 -60.53 -4.62 -9.79
C LEU A 512 -60.79 -3.95 -8.42
N GLN A 513 -60.69 -4.72 -7.32
CA GLN A 513 -60.80 -4.18 -5.97
C GLN A 513 -59.61 -3.32 -5.57
N PHE A 514 -58.43 -3.66 -6.06
CA PHE A 514 -57.20 -2.88 -5.76
C PHE A 514 -57.22 -1.53 -6.50
N GLU A 515 -57.62 -1.47 -7.77
CA GLU A 515 -57.78 -0.21 -8.50
C GLU A 515 -58.75 0.75 -7.80
N GLU A 516 -59.90 0.25 -7.28
CA GLU A 516 -60.85 1.06 -6.49
C GLU A 516 -60.26 1.52 -5.15
N GLN A 517 -59.32 0.80 -4.57
CA GLN A 517 -58.67 1.13 -3.30
C GLN A 517 -57.47 2.09 -3.48
N THR A 518 -56.89 2.21 -4.67
CA THR A 518 -55.72 3.03 -4.95
C THR A 518 -55.96 4.52 -4.67
N ASP A 519 -57.10 5.04 -5.09
CA ASP A 519 -57.49 6.43 -4.80
C ASP A 519 -57.70 6.68 -3.28
N GLN A 520 -58.16 5.66 -2.56
CA GLN A 520 -58.28 5.72 -1.11
C GLN A 520 -56.95 5.70 -0.39
N LEU A 521 -56.00 4.86 -0.88
CA LEU A 521 -54.61 4.78 -0.35
C LEU A 521 -53.82 6.07 -0.64
N SER A 522 -53.98 6.67 -1.81
CA SER A 522 -53.37 7.96 -2.13
C SER A 522 -53.87 9.08 -1.19
N ALA A 523 -55.17 9.07 -0.88
CA ALA A 523 -55.74 10.02 0.06
C ALA A 523 -55.36 9.73 1.53
N GLU A 524 -55.15 8.47 1.89
CA GLU A 524 -54.73 8.04 3.23
C GLU A 524 -53.26 8.39 3.52
N PHE A 525 -52.37 8.18 2.56
CA PHE A 525 -50.95 8.38 2.73
C PHE A 525 -50.44 9.74 2.25
N ASP A 526 -51.30 10.60 1.67
CA ASP A 526 -50.94 11.93 1.14
C ASP A 526 -49.78 11.92 0.14
N VAL A 527 -49.71 10.87 -0.68
CA VAL A 527 -48.69 10.65 -1.73
C VAL A 527 -49.41 10.15 -2.99
N PRO A 528 -49.01 10.61 -4.21
CA PRO A 528 -49.52 10.02 -5.45
C PRO A 528 -49.17 8.52 -5.52
N ILE A 529 -50.20 7.67 -5.62
CA ILE A 529 -50.00 6.23 -5.79
C ILE A 529 -50.57 5.83 -7.15
N THR A 530 -49.81 5.11 -7.96
CA THR A 530 -50.22 4.48 -9.21
C THR A 530 -50.13 2.99 -9.08
N TYR A 531 -51.06 2.26 -9.71
CA TYR A 531 -51.10 0.79 -9.68
C TYR A 531 -51.01 0.22 -11.10
N GLY A 532 -50.27 -0.87 -11.27
CA GLY A 532 -50.21 -1.63 -12.50
C GLY A 532 -50.11 -3.12 -12.25
N GLU A 533 -50.49 -3.93 -13.25
CA GLU A 533 -50.36 -5.37 -13.26
C GLU A 533 -49.48 -5.78 -14.44
N ILE A 534 -48.50 -6.68 -14.23
CA ILE A 534 -47.64 -7.22 -15.27
C ILE A 534 -47.68 -8.73 -15.20
N VAL A 535 -48.18 -9.36 -16.26
CA VAL A 535 -48.16 -10.78 -16.44
C VAL A 535 -46.87 -11.19 -17.17
N SER A 536 -46.12 -12.12 -16.62
CA SER A 536 -44.81 -12.54 -17.17
C SER A 536 -44.57 -14.04 -17.01
N HIS A 537 -43.72 -14.58 -17.88
CA HIS A 537 -43.18 -15.95 -17.72
C HIS A 537 -41.96 -16.00 -16.81
N ASP A 538 -41.37 -14.83 -16.48
CA ASP A 538 -40.19 -14.70 -15.62
C ASP A 538 -40.25 -13.38 -14.83
N THR A 539 -40.77 -13.45 -13.62
CA THR A 539 -41.04 -12.33 -12.75
C THR A 539 -39.81 -11.50 -12.41
N LYS A 540 -38.64 -12.13 -12.18
CA LYS A 540 -37.40 -11.39 -11.84
C LYS A 540 -36.93 -10.50 -12.98
N HIS A 541 -37.02 -10.96 -14.24
CA HIS A 541 -36.67 -10.15 -15.41
C HIS A 541 -37.70 -9.03 -15.63
N ALA A 542 -39.00 -9.30 -15.37
CA ALA A 542 -40.05 -8.31 -15.50
C ALA A 542 -39.85 -7.16 -14.50
N ILE A 543 -39.55 -7.45 -13.24
CA ILE A 543 -39.27 -6.44 -12.18
C ILE A 543 -38.09 -5.55 -12.58
N VAL A 544 -36.98 -6.15 -12.95
CA VAL A 544 -35.77 -5.38 -13.31
C VAL A 544 -35.98 -4.54 -14.57
N ASN A 545 -36.66 -5.07 -15.58
CA ASN A 545 -36.96 -4.34 -16.80
C ASN A 545 -37.95 -3.19 -16.56
N PHE A 546 -38.92 -3.36 -15.67
CA PHE A 546 -39.85 -2.29 -15.31
C PHE A 546 -39.12 -1.17 -14.60
N ALA A 547 -38.36 -1.47 -13.54
CA ALA A 547 -37.53 -0.49 -12.82
C ALA A 547 -36.55 0.27 -13.73
N ALA A 548 -36.01 -0.41 -14.77
CA ALA A 548 -35.13 0.20 -15.76
C ALA A 548 -35.90 1.14 -16.74
N HIS A 549 -37.17 0.91 -16.98
CA HIS A 549 -37.97 1.68 -17.92
C HIS A 549 -38.53 2.98 -17.30
N GLU A 550 -39.05 2.88 -16.09
CA GLU A 550 -39.61 4.02 -15.34
C GLU A 550 -38.52 4.92 -14.77
N GLY A 551 -37.34 4.37 -14.49
CA GLY A 551 -36.20 5.12 -13.93
C GLY A 551 -36.33 5.39 -12.45
N ASP A 552 -37.07 4.55 -11.73
CA ASP A 552 -37.27 4.63 -10.30
C ASP A 552 -35.96 4.52 -9.51
N ASP A 553 -35.85 5.25 -8.39
CA ASP A 553 -34.64 5.28 -7.57
C ASP A 553 -34.59 4.20 -6.51
N VAL A 554 -35.74 3.74 -6.03
CA VAL A 554 -35.84 2.74 -4.98
C VAL A 554 -36.89 1.69 -5.33
N LEU A 555 -36.49 0.44 -5.29
CA LEU A 555 -37.37 -0.73 -5.41
C LEU A 555 -37.60 -1.35 -4.03
N LEU A 556 -38.85 -1.36 -3.56
CA LEU A 556 -39.26 -2.08 -2.37
C LEU A 556 -39.89 -3.43 -2.74
N MET A 557 -39.52 -4.46 -2.01
CA MET A 557 -40.13 -5.79 -2.14
C MET A 557 -40.09 -6.58 -0.83
N GLU A 558 -40.99 -7.56 -0.69
CA GLU A 558 -41.00 -8.44 0.47
C GLU A 558 -39.76 -9.32 0.52
N ARG A 559 -39.15 -9.48 1.69
CA ARG A 559 -38.09 -10.46 1.91
C ARG A 559 -38.68 -11.86 1.95
N GLN A 560 -38.25 -12.71 1.03
CA GLN A 560 -38.62 -14.12 1.03
C GLN A 560 -37.63 -14.94 1.87
N PRO A 561 -38.05 -15.65 2.93
CA PRO A 561 -37.15 -16.46 3.74
C PRO A 561 -36.56 -17.62 2.89
N GLY A 562 -35.23 -17.71 2.88
CA GLY A 562 -34.50 -18.67 2.07
C GLY A 562 -34.66 -20.13 2.54
N GLY A 563 -35.34 -21.00 1.76
CA GLY A 563 -35.35 -22.43 1.99
C GLY A 563 -34.06 -23.11 1.50
N LEU A 564 -33.76 -24.32 1.99
CA LEU A 564 -32.58 -25.13 1.60
C LEU A 564 -32.37 -25.30 0.07
N ARG A 565 -33.43 -25.16 -0.72
CA ARG A 565 -33.42 -25.26 -2.18
C ARG A 565 -32.85 -24.01 -2.84
N HIS A 566 -33.07 -22.84 -2.23
CA HIS A 566 -32.56 -21.53 -2.69
C HIS A 566 -31.05 -21.36 -2.43
N GLN A 567 -30.50 -22.01 -1.41
CA GLN A 567 -29.06 -21.98 -1.12
C GLN A 567 -28.18 -22.69 -2.17
N LEU A 568 -28.77 -23.60 -2.99
CA LEU A 568 -28.04 -24.38 -3.97
C LEU A 568 -28.15 -23.87 -5.42
N ILE A 569 -29.20 -23.09 -5.76
CA ILE A 569 -29.51 -22.71 -7.15
C ILE A 569 -29.52 -21.17 -7.36
N GLY A 570 -29.44 -20.35 -6.28
CA GLY A 570 -29.66 -18.92 -6.29
C GLY A 570 -31.16 -18.56 -6.18
N SER A 571 -31.49 -17.51 -5.44
CA SER A 571 -32.90 -17.05 -5.32
C SER A 571 -33.19 -16.02 -6.41
N PRO A 572 -34.46 -15.90 -6.88
CA PRO A 572 -34.89 -14.81 -7.76
C PRO A 572 -34.53 -13.41 -7.19
N VAL A 573 -34.63 -13.25 -5.89
CA VAL A 573 -34.29 -12.04 -5.16
C VAL A 573 -32.80 -11.68 -5.30
N GLU A 574 -31.89 -12.67 -5.22
CA GLU A 574 -30.46 -12.41 -5.43
C GLU A 574 -30.15 -11.92 -6.85
N TRP A 575 -30.84 -12.49 -7.84
CA TRP A 575 -30.69 -12.04 -9.22
C TRP A 575 -31.19 -10.59 -9.39
N ILE A 576 -32.32 -10.22 -8.76
CA ILE A 576 -32.83 -8.85 -8.75
C ILE A 576 -31.81 -7.90 -8.09
N LEU A 577 -31.26 -8.26 -6.91
CA LEU A 577 -30.25 -7.46 -6.22
C LEU A 577 -28.99 -7.21 -7.07
N GLU A 578 -28.59 -8.18 -7.92
CA GLU A 578 -27.43 -8.04 -8.80
C GLU A 578 -27.71 -7.20 -10.07
N HIS A 579 -28.98 -7.12 -10.53
CA HIS A 579 -29.30 -6.57 -11.83
C HIS A 579 -30.25 -5.35 -11.78
N ALA A 580 -30.83 -5.02 -10.63
CA ALA A 580 -31.68 -3.86 -10.50
C ALA A 580 -30.91 -2.57 -10.80
N PRO A 581 -31.51 -1.61 -11.56
CA PRO A 581 -30.89 -0.34 -11.91
C PRO A 581 -30.95 0.70 -10.78
N CYS A 582 -31.62 0.38 -9.67
CA CYS A 582 -31.91 1.25 -8.54
C CYS A 582 -31.57 0.57 -7.20
N ASP A 583 -31.69 1.30 -6.10
CA ASP A 583 -31.56 0.73 -4.76
C ASP A 583 -32.67 -0.27 -4.49
N VAL A 584 -32.36 -1.40 -3.86
CA VAL A 584 -33.35 -2.42 -3.51
C VAL A 584 -33.49 -2.53 -2.00
N VAL A 585 -34.70 -2.40 -1.51
CA VAL A 585 -35.05 -2.54 -0.11
C VAL A 585 -35.89 -3.79 0.09
N LEU A 586 -35.37 -4.75 0.85
CA LEU A 586 -36.08 -5.95 1.25
C LEU A 586 -36.73 -5.73 2.60
N VAL A 587 -38.04 -5.85 2.67
CA VAL A 587 -38.83 -5.60 3.87
C VAL A 587 -39.15 -6.94 4.55
N GLU A 588 -38.76 -7.09 5.81
CA GLU A 588 -39.24 -8.15 6.71
C GLU A 588 -40.31 -7.53 7.63
N ASP A 589 -41.58 -7.70 7.26
CA ASP A 589 -42.70 -7.18 8.01
C ASP A 589 -42.99 -8.08 9.22
N ARG A 590 -43.09 -7.45 10.40
CA ARG A 590 -43.47 -8.08 11.68
C ARG A 590 -44.47 -7.25 12.46
N ASP A 591 -45.48 -6.71 11.78
CA ASP A 591 -46.59 -5.92 12.30
C ASP A 591 -46.13 -4.84 13.32
N PHE A 592 -46.00 -3.60 12.89
CA PHE A 592 -45.71 -2.47 13.78
C PHE A 592 -46.69 -1.32 13.57
N ASP A 593 -47.15 -0.72 14.69
CA ASP A 593 -48.07 0.43 14.68
C ASP A 593 -47.38 1.76 14.95
N ALA A 594 -46.33 1.76 15.75
CA ALA A 594 -45.53 2.93 16.08
C ALA A 594 -44.10 2.49 16.43
N VAL A 595 -43.13 3.34 16.11
CA VAL A 595 -41.72 3.17 16.39
C VAL A 595 -41.18 4.42 17.05
N SER A 596 -40.44 4.28 18.14
CA SER A 596 -39.77 5.39 18.82
C SER A 596 -38.29 5.53 18.45
N GLU A 597 -37.68 4.45 17.93
CA GLU A 597 -36.29 4.42 17.54
C GLU A 597 -36.10 3.53 16.31
N VAL A 598 -35.41 4.05 15.28
CA VAL A 598 -34.98 3.31 14.11
C VAL A 598 -33.44 3.07 14.21
N THR A 599 -33.04 1.83 14.46
CA THR A 599 -31.64 1.46 14.61
C THR A 599 -31.00 1.11 13.26
N VAL A 600 -29.96 1.86 12.86
CA VAL A 600 -29.18 1.63 11.64
C VAL A 600 -27.83 1.07 12.00
N LEU A 601 -27.51 -0.14 11.53
CA LEU A 601 -26.17 -0.68 11.66
C LEU A 601 -25.28 -0.13 10.53
N THR A 602 -24.31 0.71 10.91
CA THR A 602 -23.33 1.30 10.01
C THR A 602 -22.05 0.46 10.01
N ASP A 603 -21.44 0.32 8.85
CA ASP A 603 -20.23 -0.50 8.66
C ASP A 603 -19.19 0.17 7.73
N ARG A 604 -19.40 1.48 7.43
CA ARG A 604 -18.62 2.27 6.49
C ARG A 604 -18.67 1.72 5.07
N SER A 605 -19.73 1.03 4.74
CA SER A 605 -19.99 0.52 3.40
C SER A 605 -20.69 1.56 2.51
N PRO A 606 -20.68 1.37 1.18
CA PRO A 606 -21.44 2.21 0.26
C PRO A 606 -22.96 2.14 0.44
N PHE A 607 -23.44 1.26 1.32
CA PHE A 607 -24.87 1.14 1.66
C PHE A 607 -25.30 2.09 2.79
N ASP A 608 -24.36 2.61 3.58
CA ASP A 608 -24.68 3.41 4.76
C ASP A 608 -25.51 4.66 4.45
N PRO A 609 -25.19 5.48 3.43
CA PRO A 609 -26.00 6.65 3.13
C PRO A 609 -27.45 6.30 2.76
N SER A 610 -27.66 5.27 1.95
CA SER A 610 -29.01 4.80 1.59
C SER A 610 -29.79 4.24 2.80
N LYS A 611 -29.09 3.49 3.69
CA LYS A 611 -29.69 3.01 4.96
C LYS A 611 -30.18 4.17 5.82
N VAL A 612 -29.32 5.19 5.97
CA VAL A 612 -29.60 6.36 6.82
C VAL A 612 -30.78 7.17 6.27
N ARG A 613 -30.82 7.41 4.96
CA ARG A 613 -31.94 8.13 4.32
C ARG A 613 -33.29 7.42 4.44
N ILE A 614 -33.30 6.09 4.26
CA ILE A 614 -34.51 5.29 4.45
C ILE A 614 -34.94 5.30 5.91
N ALA A 615 -33.99 5.22 6.85
CA ALA A 615 -34.28 5.30 8.27
C ALA A 615 -34.81 6.69 8.67
N ASP A 616 -34.30 7.77 8.08
CA ASP A 616 -34.75 9.15 8.31
C ASP A 616 -36.19 9.34 7.86
N ALA A 617 -36.54 8.88 6.65
CA ALA A 617 -37.89 8.93 6.13
C ALA A 617 -38.90 8.23 7.05
N LEU A 618 -38.54 7.02 7.55
CA LEU A 618 -39.36 6.31 8.51
C LEU A 618 -39.44 7.03 9.86
N ALA A 619 -38.32 7.55 10.35
CA ALA A 619 -38.29 8.26 11.63
C ALA A 619 -39.11 9.55 11.60
N GLY A 620 -39.14 10.28 10.47
CA GLY A 620 -39.93 11.49 10.27
C GLY A 620 -41.43 11.26 10.42
N GLU A 621 -41.94 10.13 9.92
CA GLU A 621 -43.36 9.80 10.04
C GLU A 621 -43.80 9.50 11.49
N PHE A 622 -42.93 8.89 12.28
CA PHE A 622 -43.26 8.48 13.65
C PHE A 622 -42.76 9.46 14.73
N ASP A 623 -42.16 10.59 14.35
CA ASP A 623 -41.40 11.46 15.28
C ASP A 623 -40.37 10.67 16.10
N ALA A 624 -39.76 9.69 15.47
CA ALA A 624 -38.80 8.76 16.05
C ALA A 624 -37.37 9.28 15.97
N THR A 625 -36.45 8.63 16.69
CA THR A 625 -35.06 8.94 16.66
C THR A 625 -34.29 7.91 15.78
N VAL A 626 -33.44 8.39 14.90
CA VAL A 626 -32.50 7.52 14.17
C VAL A 626 -31.30 7.23 15.05
N ARG A 627 -31.02 5.95 15.35
CA ARG A 627 -29.87 5.51 16.12
C ARG A 627 -28.85 4.86 15.21
N LEU A 628 -27.73 5.56 14.97
CA LEU A 628 -26.61 5.05 14.18
C LEU A 628 -25.68 4.25 15.09
N VAL A 629 -25.57 2.94 14.86
CA VAL A 629 -24.75 2.05 15.67
C VAL A 629 -23.59 1.51 14.85
N TYR A 630 -22.38 1.68 15.33
CA TYR A 630 -21.18 1.09 14.77
C TYR A 630 -20.52 0.14 15.79
N ALA A 631 -20.27 -1.10 15.38
CA ALA A 631 -19.57 -2.06 16.22
C ALA A 631 -18.06 -2.00 15.95
N VAL A 632 -17.27 -1.79 17.00
CA VAL A 632 -15.80 -1.72 16.94
C VAL A 632 -15.20 -2.75 17.90
N GLU A 633 -14.05 -3.34 17.55
CA GLU A 633 -13.35 -4.22 18.47
C GLU A 633 -12.87 -3.45 19.71
N SER A 634 -12.97 -4.07 20.88
CA SER A 634 -12.52 -3.46 22.14
C SER A 634 -11.02 -3.10 22.15
N SER A 635 -10.24 -3.77 21.29
CA SER A 635 -8.81 -3.52 21.04
C SER A 635 -8.55 -2.36 20.08
N ALA A 636 -9.58 -1.75 19.48
CA ALA A 636 -9.42 -0.73 18.45
C ALA A 636 -8.72 0.53 18.98
N SER A 637 -7.85 1.10 18.14
CA SER A 637 -7.10 2.30 18.46
C SER A 637 -8.01 3.52 18.68
N ALA A 638 -7.55 4.49 19.47
CA ALA A 638 -8.27 5.75 19.67
C ALA A 638 -8.51 6.51 18.35
N ASP A 639 -7.56 6.41 17.39
CA ASP A 639 -7.69 7.02 16.07
C ASP A 639 -8.81 6.37 15.24
N LEU A 640 -8.95 5.04 15.29
CA LEU A 640 -10.06 4.37 14.59
C LEU A 640 -11.40 4.78 15.19
N LYS A 641 -11.51 4.84 16.53
CA LYS A 641 -12.75 5.27 17.19
C LYS A 641 -13.13 6.69 16.77
N ARG A 642 -12.17 7.62 16.80
CA ARG A 642 -12.39 9.01 16.33
C ARG A 642 -12.82 9.06 14.85
N THR A 643 -12.20 8.30 13.97
CA THR A 643 -12.57 8.26 12.55
C THR A 643 -13.99 7.72 12.34
N VAL A 644 -14.43 6.77 13.15
CA VAL A 644 -15.81 6.27 13.12
C VAL A 644 -16.80 7.32 13.64
N GLU A 645 -16.44 8.03 14.71
CA GLU A 645 -17.26 9.12 15.27
C GLU A 645 -17.41 10.26 14.23
N GLU A 646 -16.34 10.66 13.56
CA GLU A 646 -16.37 11.65 12.48
C GLU A 646 -17.27 11.17 11.31
N TYR A 647 -17.19 9.91 10.92
CA TYR A 647 -18.03 9.34 9.88
C TYR A 647 -19.52 9.27 10.27
N GLN A 648 -19.82 8.89 11.51
CA GLN A 648 -21.21 8.91 12.00
C GLN A 648 -21.78 10.35 12.06
N ALA A 649 -20.93 11.34 12.36
CA ALA A 649 -21.34 12.74 12.30
C ALA A 649 -21.68 13.17 10.86
N GLU A 650 -20.86 12.79 9.85
CA GLU A 650 -21.17 13.04 8.44
C GLU A 650 -22.48 12.37 8.00
N LEU A 651 -22.73 11.12 8.42
CA LEU A 651 -24.00 10.44 8.14
C LEU A 651 -25.20 11.12 8.83
N SER A 652 -24.99 11.69 10.00
CA SER A 652 -26.05 12.41 10.74
C SER A 652 -26.50 13.68 10.00
N GLU A 653 -25.64 14.29 9.17
CA GLU A 653 -25.99 15.46 8.34
C GLU A 653 -27.00 15.11 7.24
N LEU A 654 -27.13 13.83 6.89
CA LEU A 654 -28.12 13.34 5.91
C LEU A 654 -29.54 13.25 6.50
N CYS A 655 -29.72 13.38 7.82
CA CYS A 655 -30.99 13.20 8.49
C CYS A 655 -31.66 14.53 8.82
N SER A 656 -32.97 14.57 8.63
CA SER A 656 -33.86 15.63 9.13
C SER A 656 -34.39 15.32 10.55
N ALA A 657 -34.53 14.05 10.89
CA ALA A 657 -34.98 13.57 12.21
C ALA A 657 -33.85 13.68 13.26
N SER A 658 -34.21 13.52 14.52
CA SER A 658 -33.27 13.47 15.64
C SER A 658 -32.33 12.25 15.48
N VAL A 659 -31.00 12.46 15.57
CA VAL A 659 -30.03 11.38 15.44
C VAL A 659 -29.27 11.16 16.73
N THR A 660 -29.06 9.91 17.08
CA THR A 660 -28.13 9.47 18.13
C THR A 660 -27.06 8.57 17.52
N THR A 661 -25.82 8.78 17.90
CA THR A 661 -24.71 7.96 17.45
C THR A 661 -24.16 7.12 18.59
N GLU A 662 -23.91 5.84 18.34
CA GLU A 662 -23.41 4.92 19.35
C GLU A 662 -22.27 4.08 18.78
N LEU A 663 -21.17 4.00 19.54
CA LEU A 663 -20.04 3.16 19.25
C LEU A 663 -20.02 2.01 20.25
N VAL A 664 -20.33 0.79 19.79
CA VAL A 664 -20.41 -0.40 20.63
C VAL A 664 -19.09 -1.18 20.56
N GLU A 665 -18.42 -1.31 21.70
CA GLU A 665 -17.21 -2.12 21.81
C GLU A 665 -17.56 -3.60 21.89
N THR A 666 -17.01 -4.39 20.98
CA THR A 666 -17.26 -5.83 20.86
C THR A 666 -15.97 -6.63 20.94
N ASP A 667 -16.08 -7.93 21.09
CA ASP A 667 -14.96 -8.88 20.97
C ASP A 667 -14.67 -9.30 19.52
N GLY A 668 -15.28 -8.60 18.54
CA GLY A 668 -15.23 -8.96 17.12
C GLY A 668 -16.17 -10.10 16.73
N SER A 669 -17.02 -10.55 17.66
CA SER A 669 -17.96 -11.65 17.40
C SER A 669 -19.26 -11.15 16.77
N VAL A 670 -19.83 -11.96 15.86
CA VAL A 670 -21.16 -11.72 15.29
C VAL A 670 -22.27 -11.74 16.36
N SER A 671 -22.02 -12.37 17.51
CA SER A 671 -22.98 -12.44 18.61
C SER A 671 -23.34 -11.06 19.17
N ALA A 672 -22.38 -10.14 19.26
CA ALA A 672 -22.64 -8.78 19.73
C ALA A 672 -23.56 -8.00 18.77
N LEU A 673 -23.37 -8.16 17.46
CA LEU A 673 -24.27 -7.58 16.44
C LEU A 673 -25.69 -8.19 16.52
N ILE A 674 -25.79 -9.49 16.80
CA ILE A 674 -27.08 -10.16 16.99
C ILE A 674 -27.81 -9.61 18.23
N ASP A 675 -27.08 -9.33 19.31
CA ASP A 675 -27.69 -8.76 20.51
C ASP A 675 -28.21 -7.34 20.26
N ILE A 676 -27.47 -6.50 19.51
CA ILE A 676 -27.93 -5.17 19.07
C ILE A 676 -29.18 -5.31 18.19
N ALA A 677 -29.20 -6.27 17.26
CA ALA A 677 -30.34 -6.50 16.37
C ALA A 677 -31.61 -6.94 17.13
N ARG A 678 -31.48 -7.70 18.22
CA ARG A 678 -32.60 -8.12 19.07
C ARG A 678 -33.20 -6.99 19.88
N ASP A 679 -32.37 -6.05 20.31
CA ASP A 679 -32.81 -4.93 21.12
C ASP A 679 -33.42 -3.77 20.28
N ALA A 680 -33.29 -3.82 18.95
CA ALA A 680 -33.82 -2.81 18.05
C ALA A 680 -35.36 -2.87 17.95
N GLU A 681 -36.03 -1.71 18.03
CA GLU A 681 -37.50 -1.59 17.76
C GLU A 681 -37.78 -1.68 16.26
N PHE A 682 -36.93 -1.09 15.44
CA PHE A 682 -36.92 -1.19 14.00
C PHE A 682 -35.46 -1.28 13.53
N LEU A 683 -35.12 -2.26 12.69
CA LEU A 683 -33.73 -2.52 12.30
C LEU A 683 -33.49 -2.23 10.81
N VAL A 684 -32.44 -1.47 10.49
CA VAL A 684 -31.98 -1.22 9.12
C VAL A 684 -30.54 -1.73 8.96
N VAL A 685 -30.33 -2.67 8.03
CA VAL A 685 -29.03 -3.29 7.77
C VAL A 685 -28.67 -3.24 6.28
N GLY A 686 -27.36 -3.18 5.97
CA GLY A 686 -26.87 -3.27 4.60
C GLY A 686 -26.76 -4.72 4.14
N ARG A 687 -27.20 -5.01 2.91
CA ARG A 687 -27.09 -6.33 2.29
C ARG A 687 -26.09 -6.31 1.15
N SER A 688 -25.02 -7.10 1.24
CA SER A 688 -24.03 -7.23 0.18
C SER A 688 -24.46 -8.23 -0.89
N GLY A 689 -24.67 -7.79 -2.13
CA GLY A 689 -24.81 -8.67 -3.29
C GLY A 689 -23.44 -8.99 -3.89
N GLY A 690 -23.10 -10.25 -4.19
CA GLY A 690 -21.87 -10.55 -4.90
C GLY A 690 -21.53 -12.04 -5.03
N ARG A 691 -20.89 -12.40 -6.15
CA ARG A 691 -20.49 -13.76 -6.57
C ARG A 691 -19.49 -14.49 -5.65
N LEU A 692 -18.99 -13.89 -4.58
CA LEU A 692 -18.04 -14.50 -3.65
C LEU A 692 -18.68 -14.66 -2.27
N ARG A 693 -19.71 -15.51 -2.19
CA ARG A 693 -20.14 -16.08 -0.92
C ARG A 693 -19.02 -16.98 -0.36
N PRO A 694 -18.70 -16.92 0.93
CA PRO A 694 -18.02 -18.04 1.55
C PRO A 694 -18.92 -19.28 1.36
N VAL A 695 -18.34 -20.37 0.91
CA VAL A 695 -19.00 -21.62 0.48
C VAL A 695 -19.92 -22.23 1.56
N PHE A 696 -19.99 -21.66 2.76
CA PHE A 696 -20.81 -22.09 3.89
C PHE A 696 -21.24 -20.88 4.74
N GLY A 697 -22.39 -20.27 4.46
CA GLY A 697 -23.00 -19.32 5.39
C GLY A 697 -24.02 -18.35 4.76
N ASN A 698 -25.11 -18.05 5.51
CA ASN A 698 -26.04 -16.97 5.20
C ASN A 698 -25.31 -15.62 5.28
N ASP A 699 -25.76 -14.63 4.48
CA ASP A 699 -25.30 -13.25 4.58
C ASP A 699 -25.46 -12.76 6.04
N LEU A 700 -24.55 -11.92 6.52
CA LEU A 700 -24.60 -11.34 7.86
C LEU A 700 -25.94 -10.59 8.07
N ALA A 701 -26.38 -9.84 7.05
CA ALA A 701 -27.67 -9.14 7.08
C ALA A 701 -28.85 -10.13 7.31
N ASP A 702 -28.89 -11.26 6.60
CA ASP A 702 -29.93 -12.25 6.79
C ASP A 702 -29.94 -12.80 8.22
N ARG A 703 -28.76 -13.06 8.80
CA ARG A 703 -28.63 -13.53 10.19
C ARG A 703 -29.08 -12.51 11.22
N LEU A 704 -28.86 -11.23 10.97
CA LEU A 704 -29.30 -10.15 11.85
C LEU A 704 -30.80 -9.96 11.76
N ILE A 705 -31.39 -9.96 10.54
CA ILE A 705 -32.83 -9.88 10.33
C ILE A 705 -33.54 -11.10 10.92
N ASP A 706 -32.99 -12.31 10.77
CA ASP A 706 -33.56 -13.52 11.35
C ASP A 706 -33.48 -13.55 12.90
N ALA A 707 -32.56 -12.81 13.48
CA ALA A 707 -32.34 -12.78 14.92
C ALA A 707 -33.21 -11.76 15.68
N THR A 708 -33.74 -10.75 15.01
CA THR A 708 -34.66 -9.79 15.62
C THR A 708 -36.10 -10.28 15.57
N ASP A 709 -36.92 -9.92 16.53
CA ASP A 709 -38.40 -10.10 16.54
C ASP A 709 -39.12 -8.85 16.04
N SER A 710 -38.39 -7.79 15.71
CA SER A 710 -38.90 -6.50 15.24
C SER A 710 -38.87 -6.37 13.73
N PRO A 711 -39.61 -5.45 13.10
CA PRO A 711 -39.56 -5.19 11.67
C PRO A 711 -38.15 -4.80 11.25
N ALA A 712 -37.74 -5.24 10.06
CA ALA A 712 -36.39 -5.02 9.59
C ALA A 712 -36.32 -4.77 8.08
N LEU A 713 -35.36 -3.91 7.68
CA LEU A 713 -35.04 -3.62 6.29
C LEU A 713 -33.62 -4.07 5.93
N GLY A 714 -33.52 -4.76 4.80
CA GLY A 714 -32.25 -5.08 4.16
C GLY A 714 -32.03 -4.17 2.95
N VAL A 715 -31.13 -3.19 3.04
CA VAL A 715 -30.87 -2.21 1.98
C VAL A 715 -29.71 -2.65 1.11
N HIS A 716 -29.90 -2.65 -0.20
CA HIS A 716 -28.90 -2.95 -1.21
C HIS A 716 -28.75 -1.80 -2.18
N ALA A 717 -27.62 -1.06 -2.12
CA ALA A 717 -27.38 0.08 -2.99
C ALA A 717 -26.95 -0.33 -4.40
N HIS A 718 -27.42 0.41 -5.41
CA HIS A 718 -27.10 0.18 -6.81
C HIS A 718 -25.61 0.33 -7.13
N GLU A 719 -25.14 -0.35 -8.21
CA GLU A 719 -23.71 -0.34 -8.61
C GLU A 719 -23.13 1.03 -8.96
N SER A 720 -23.95 2.00 -9.41
CA SER A 720 -23.51 3.37 -9.68
C SER A 720 -22.97 4.08 -8.43
N ARG A 721 -23.45 3.69 -7.25
CA ARG A 721 -23.01 4.18 -5.94
C ARG A 721 -21.86 3.39 -5.36
N ARG A 722 -21.46 2.29 -6.02
CA ARG A 722 -20.34 1.45 -5.60
C ARG A 722 -19.05 1.97 -6.20
N PRO A 723 -17.92 1.91 -5.48
CA PRO A 723 -16.64 2.27 -6.03
C PRO A 723 -16.27 1.38 -7.21
N GLY A 724 -15.60 1.93 -8.20
CA GLY A 724 -15.10 1.20 -9.36
C GLY A 724 -14.17 0.04 -8.97
N LEU A 725 -13.75 -0.78 -9.93
CA LEU A 725 -12.97 -2.01 -9.68
C LEU A 725 -11.72 -1.77 -8.82
N VAL A 726 -11.05 -0.63 -9.00
CA VAL A 726 -9.89 -0.20 -8.20
C VAL A 726 -10.34 0.16 -6.78
N GLY A 727 -11.47 0.89 -6.63
CA GLY A 727 -12.04 1.22 -5.33
C GLY A 727 -12.44 -0.03 -4.54
N ARG A 728 -13.08 -1.01 -5.17
CA ARG A 728 -13.44 -2.30 -4.54
C ARG A 728 -12.22 -3.11 -4.09
N ILE A 729 -11.11 -3.06 -4.84
CA ILE A 729 -9.85 -3.67 -4.42
C ILE A 729 -9.29 -2.94 -3.20
N VAL A 730 -9.30 -1.61 -3.24
CA VAL A 730 -8.84 -0.77 -2.13
C VAL A 730 -9.70 -1.00 -0.88
N GLU A 731 -11.03 -1.00 -1.01
CA GLU A 731 -11.94 -1.31 0.11
C GLU A 731 -11.62 -2.68 0.74
N ARG A 732 -11.42 -3.72 -0.06
CA ARG A 732 -11.13 -5.08 0.44
C ARG A 732 -9.81 -5.19 1.19
N PHE A 733 -8.82 -4.33 0.89
CA PHE A 733 -7.52 -4.31 1.57
C PHE A 733 -7.46 -3.27 2.70
N VAL A 734 -8.38 -2.30 2.70
CA VAL A 734 -8.40 -1.17 3.62
C VAL A 734 -9.43 -1.36 4.75
N PHE A 735 -10.53 -2.03 4.46
CA PHE A 735 -11.58 -2.46 5.40
C PHE A 735 -11.54 -3.97 5.59
#